data_8c3be4d4801cdd720ed9991cdf61d97b
#
_entry.id   8c3be4d4801cdd720ed9991cdf61d97b
#
_cell.length_a   1.000
_cell.length_b   1.000
_cell.length_c   1.000
_cell.angle_alpha   90.00
_cell.angle_beta   90.00
_cell.angle_gamma   90.00
#
_symmetry.space_group_name_H-M   'P 1'
#
loop_
_entity.id
_entity.type
_entity.pdbx_description
1 polymer ?
#
loop_
_entity_poly.entity_id
_entity_poly.type
_entity_poly.pdbx_seq_one_letter_code
_entity_poly.pdbx_strand_id
1 'polypeptide(L)'
;MLMFRSILFFTVFISFLNSFGQVYDGTYKIKKQNPKAAGCAPPTTTTYLELNNVRAMVHTAGNLWQVPNQNYSQYEVPKNSGINALFTAALWLGGTDANNQLKLAALRYRNGQDYWTGPLSKVQAETNYENCNKYDKHFITTQDAIREFNAWYEAGVNDQQNGTNTQSELFPDYRVPDIVKTWPAHGDVSQGQDYYLAPFYDYNGDGNYNWQDGDFPWHDIKKTKECSVDRSVSLYGDINFWWVMNDRGNIHSETGADPIGMEIRAQAFAFASNDEINNMTFYNYELINRGTQTLYNTYFGFFTDGALGDPYDDYVGCDVNRGLGYYYNGDNYDGDNSGFKGYGYAPPAVGVDFFEGPYQDNDGIDNAFGIGHDEALNGIGYGDGIIDNERFGMRRFLYYSNTTNGANPNQTDPVNASDYYNYLRGFWKDGTKFVYGGSGYISDPDANPLVPCDFMFPGNTDPLGWGTNGVPQSNWTEQTANNTPNDRRFVQSAGPFVLKPGAVNNITVGVVWARSQNGDPFESVEALRTANDKAQALFENCFKVLDAPHAPELQIQELNNELILTLSNPVNSNNYNEGYEEYDPFIATADPNADKTYNFQGYQIFQLKDTKVSVSELSDPTKARLVVQCDIKDDVSKIINFEFSDELNASIPVQRVNGENKGIRHSFSVKTDLFAQGNMQLVNFKRYYYLAIAYAYNNYKNYTPDDPTAIDGQKKSYLASRKAAIGEVKPMEGIPHFPQPESGGTVFNLSYGSSPQITRIDGYGNGNRSLEFDDATLNSILANGYMENPTYDYGKGPINIKVVDPLNLA
;
A
#
# COMPACT_ATOMS: atom_id res chain seq x y z
N MET A 1 -6.84 70.02 -8.86
CA MET A 1 -5.54 69.29 -8.89
C MET A 1 -5.53 67.99 -8.09
N LEU A 2 -6.63 67.60 -7.45
CA LEU A 2 -6.76 66.31 -6.74
C LEU A 2 -7.55 65.23 -7.53
N MET A 3 -8.21 65.59 -8.61
CA MET A 3 -9.03 64.63 -9.39
C MET A 3 -8.21 63.89 -10.47
N PHE A 4 -7.05 64.39 -10.87
CA PHE A 4 -6.18 63.75 -11.90
C PHE A 4 -5.21 62.69 -11.32
N ARG A 5 -4.99 62.67 -10.00
CA ARG A 5 -4.13 61.64 -9.38
C ARG A 5 -4.86 60.32 -9.13
N SER A 6 -6.19 60.35 -8.97
CA SER A 6 -6.99 59.16 -8.71
C SER A 6 -7.27 58.32 -9.97
N ILE A 7 -7.31 58.93 -11.12
CA ILE A 7 -7.51 58.25 -12.42
C ILE A 7 -6.23 57.55 -12.88
N LEU A 8 -5.06 58.14 -12.61
CA LEU A 8 -3.78 57.49 -12.96
C LEU A 8 -3.44 56.27 -12.09
N PHE A 9 -3.90 56.24 -10.84
CA PHE A 9 -3.73 55.08 -9.97
C PHE A 9 -4.66 53.93 -10.34
N PHE A 10 -5.87 54.21 -10.84
CA PHE A 10 -6.83 53.16 -11.27
C PHE A 10 -6.43 52.56 -12.61
N THR A 11 -5.80 53.31 -13.51
CA THR A 11 -5.31 52.78 -14.81
C THR A 11 -4.04 51.97 -14.67
N VAL A 12 -3.18 52.27 -13.70
CA VAL A 12 -1.99 51.46 -13.40
C VAL A 12 -2.35 50.15 -12.67
N PHE A 13 -3.40 50.14 -11.83
CA PHE A 13 -3.87 48.92 -11.14
C PHE A 13 -4.58 47.96 -12.11
N ILE A 14 -5.30 48.48 -13.14
CA ILE A 14 -5.93 47.65 -14.18
C ILE A 14 -4.89 47.08 -15.14
N SER A 15 -3.74 47.77 -15.35
CA SER A 15 -2.65 47.27 -16.19
C SER A 15 -1.81 46.17 -15.51
N PHE A 16 -1.82 46.10 -14.14
CA PHE A 16 -1.13 45.06 -13.40
C PHE A 16 -1.98 43.79 -13.21
N LEU A 17 -3.32 43.88 -13.31
CA LEU A 17 -4.23 42.74 -13.27
C LEU A 17 -4.34 42.00 -14.62
N ASN A 18 -3.84 42.56 -15.71
CA ASN A 18 -3.82 41.91 -17.02
C ASN A 18 -2.50 41.20 -17.38
N SER A 19 -1.55 41.12 -16.45
CA SER A 19 -0.25 40.46 -16.68
C SER A 19 -0.16 39.07 -16.05
N PHE A 20 -1.19 38.60 -15.33
CA PHE A 20 -1.27 37.27 -14.76
C PHE A 20 -2.56 36.62 -15.24
N GLY A 21 -2.49 35.99 -16.39
CA GLY A 21 -3.56 35.22 -16.97
C GLY A 21 -3.43 35.24 -18.51
N GLN A 22 -2.51 34.50 -19.08
CA GLN A 22 -2.79 33.93 -20.40
C GLN A 22 -3.92 32.92 -20.22
N VAL A 23 -5.15 33.42 -20.26
CA VAL A 23 -6.29 32.59 -20.61
C VAL A 23 -5.97 32.07 -22.03
N TYR A 24 -5.72 30.79 -22.12
CA TYR A 24 -5.67 30.07 -23.40
C TYR A 24 -7.08 30.17 -23.96
N ASP A 25 -7.32 31.15 -24.85
CA ASP A 25 -8.53 31.21 -25.65
C ASP A 25 -8.43 30.17 -26.79
N GLY A 26 -8.47 28.91 -26.36
CA GLY A 26 -8.84 27.80 -27.21
C GLY A 26 -10.33 27.90 -27.40
N THR A 27 -10.78 28.61 -28.42
CA THR A 27 -12.17 28.48 -28.88
C THR A 27 -12.44 27.01 -29.20
N TYR A 28 -12.91 26.27 -28.19
CA TYR A 28 -13.47 24.94 -28.38
C TYR A 28 -14.66 25.10 -29.34
N LYS A 29 -14.45 24.82 -30.61
CA LYS A 29 -15.55 24.52 -31.49
C LYS A 29 -16.20 23.29 -30.95
N ILE A 30 -17.33 23.45 -30.23
CA ILE A 30 -18.21 22.34 -29.86
C ILE A 30 -18.57 21.64 -31.18
N LYS A 31 -17.86 20.54 -31.47
CA LYS A 31 -18.28 19.64 -32.56
C LYS A 31 -19.70 19.20 -32.25
N LYS A 32 -20.61 19.33 -33.19
CA LYS A 32 -21.96 18.79 -33.06
C LYS A 32 -21.87 17.38 -32.49
N GLN A 33 -22.59 17.14 -31.39
CA GLN A 33 -22.67 15.83 -30.78
C GLN A 33 -22.96 14.79 -31.84
N ASN A 34 -22.14 13.76 -31.90
CA ASN A 34 -22.43 12.61 -32.72
C ASN A 34 -23.71 11.94 -32.15
N PRO A 35 -24.76 11.70 -32.93
CA PRO A 35 -25.99 11.12 -32.42
C PRO A 35 -25.84 9.71 -31.82
N LYS A 36 -24.65 9.12 -31.91
CA LYS A 36 -24.28 7.84 -31.27
C LYS A 36 -23.52 7.98 -29.93
N ALA A 37 -23.23 9.16 -29.46
CA ALA A 37 -22.60 9.34 -28.17
C ALA A 37 -23.62 9.10 -27.04
N ALA A 38 -23.21 8.38 -25.98
CA ALA A 38 -24.04 8.06 -24.82
C ALA A 38 -24.47 9.28 -23.99
N GLY A 39 -23.79 10.41 -24.16
CA GLY A 39 -24.11 11.68 -23.51
C GLY A 39 -23.74 11.71 -22.02
N CYS A 40 -22.83 10.85 -21.56
CA CYS A 40 -22.36 10.83 -20.18
C CYS A 40 -21.66 12.16 -19.85
N ALA A 41 -21.95 12.69 -18.66
CA ALA A 41 -21.21 13.83 -18.09
C ALA A 41 -19.82 13.38 -17.64
N PRO A 42 -18.83 14.26 -17.60
CA PRO A 42 -17.55 13.97 -16.95
C PRO A 42 -17.75 13.56 -15.50
N PRO A 43 -17.14 12.47 -15.03
CA PRO A 43 -17.25 12.02 -13.64
C PRO A 43 -16.69 13.06 -12.66
N THR A 44 -17.23 13.11 -11.44
CA THR A 44 -16.90 14.13 -10.45
C THR A 44 -16.44 13.57 -9.12
N THR A 45 -16.64 12.29 -8.87
CA THR A 45 -16.33 11.69 -7.57
C THR A 45 -14.84 11.53 -7.36
N THR A 46 -14.38 11.97 -6.20
CA THR A 46 -13.01 11.86 -5.71
C THR A 46 -13.00 11.28 -4.31
N THR A 47 -11.99 10.47 -3.98
CA THR A 47 -11.79 9.89 -2.65
C THR A 47 -10.30 9.84 -2.34
N TYR A 48 -9.93 9.96 -1.05
CA TYR A 48 -8.55 9.83 -0.62
C TYR A 48 -8.24 8.42 -0.14
N LEU A 49 -7.21 7.82 -0.72
CA LEU A 49 -6.55 6.63 -0.21
C LEU A 49 -5.51 7.11 0.80
N GLU A 50 -5.77 6.93 2.10
CA GLU A 50 -4.98 7.55 3.17
C GLU A 50 -4.82 6.65 4.41
N LEU A 51 -4.82 5.33 4.21
CA LEU A 51 -4.67 4.36 5.30
C LEU A 51 -3.27 4.39 5.92
N ASN A 52 -2.23 4.53 5.09
CA ASN A 52 -0.83 4.46 5.47
C ASN A 52 -0.17 5.87 5.51
N ASN A 53 1.14 5.96 5.31
CA ASN A 53 1.88 7.23 5.30
C ASN A 53 1.71 8.04 4.00
N VAL A 54 0.84 7.59 3.10
CA VAL A 54 0.50 8.28 1.85
C VAL A 54 -0.92 8.82 1.94
N ARG A 55 -1.16 9.99 1.37
CA ARG A 55 -2.49 10.54 1.13
C ARG A 55 -2.63 10.82 -0.36
N ALA A 56 -3.34 9.94 -1.08
CA ALA A 56 -3.47 9.98 -2.53
C ALA A 56 -4.93 10.16 -2.96
N MET A 57 -5.22 11.18 -3.77
CA MET A 57 -6.55 11.38 -4.33
C MET A 57 -6.79 10.45 -5.50
N VAL A 58 -7.93 9.75 -5.52
CA VAL A 58 -8.35 8.86 -6.60
C VAL A 58 -9.63 9.40 -7.22
N HIS A 59 -9.71 9.39 -8.55
CA HIS A 59 -10.88 9.80 -9.32
C HIS A 59 -11.55 8.63 -10.02
N THR A 60 -12.87 8.63 -10.06
CA THR A 60 -13.64 7.70 -10.90
C THR A 60 -13.47 7.94 -12.39
N ALA A 61 -12.92 9.09 -12.78
CA ALA A 61 -12.68 9.49 -14.18
C ALA A 61 -11.41 8.91 -14.82
N GLY A 62 -10.60 8.16 -14.06
CA GLY A 62 -9.40 7.49 -14.58
C GLY A 62 -8.09 8.25 -14.43
N ASN A 63 -8.08 9.53 -14.04
CA ASN A 63 -6.86 10.20 -13.60
C ASN A 63 -6.71 10.13 -12.06
N LEU A 64 -5.50 10.28 -11.59
CA LEU A 64 -5.11 10.15 -10.19
C LEU A 64 -4.49 11.47 -9.70
N TRP A 65 -4.52 11.72 -8.40
CA TRP A 65 -3.70 12.64 -7.61
C TRP A 65 -3.84 14.15 -7.87
N GLN A 66 -4.66 14.58 -8.79
CA GLN A 66 -4.88 16.00 -9.08
C GLN A 66 -6.27 16.47 -8.65
N VAL A 67 -6.37 17.65 -8.05
CA VAL A 67 -7.68 18.27 -7.81
C VAL A 67 -8.33 18.64 -9.14
N PRO A 68 -9.57 18.20 -9.43
CA PRO A 68 -10.23 18.47 -10.69
C PRO A 68 -10.29 19.97 -11.02
N ASN A 69 -9.91 20.33 -12.25
CA ASN A 69 -9.93 21.70 -12.75
C ASN A 69 -9.11 22.72 -11.91
N GLN A 70 -8.16 22.23 -11.12
CA GLN A 70 -7.24 23.05 -10.34
C GLN A 70 -5.81 22.55 -10.53
N ASN A 71 -4.84 23.45 -10.36
CA ASN A 71 -3.43 23.12 -10.50
C ASN A 71 -2.83 22.73 -9.14
N TYR A 72 -3.43 21.73 -8.46
CA TYR A 72 -2.97 21.25 -7.17
C TYR A 72 -2.80 19.74 -7.20
N SER A 73 -1.59 19.31 -6.85
CA SER A 73 -1.26 17.91 -6.61
C SER A 73 -1.84 17.40 -5.28
N GLN A 74 -2.18 16.12 -5.22
CA GLN A 74 -2.75 15.44 -4.07
C GLN A 74 -2.19 14.02 -3.93
N TYR A 75 -0.89 13.85 -4.11
CA TYR A 75 -0.15 12.66 -3.70
C TYR A 75 0.87 13.08 -2.64
N GLU A 76 0.43 13.12 -1.41
CA GLU A 76 1.19 13.64 -0.27
C GLU A 76 1.93 12.51 0.43
N VAL A 77 3.24 12.62 0.56
CA VAL A 77 4.12 11.72 1.31
C VAL A 77 5.23 12.55 1.98
N PRO A 78 5.42 12.46 3.29
CA PRO A 78 4.57 11.80 4.29
C PRO A 78 3.19 12.45 4.43
N LYS A 79 2.18 11.67 4.75
CA LYS A 79 0.80 12.15 5.00
C LYS A 79 0.79 13.26 6.05
N ASN A 80 0.05 14.36 5.80
CA ASN A 80 -0.06 15.56 6.62
C ASN A 80 1.21 16.45 6.66
N SER A 81 2.18 16.22 5.77
CA SER A 81 3.35 17.09 5.62
C SER A 81 3.03 18.38 4.83
N GLY A 82 2.02 18.32 3.97
CA GLY A 82 1.73 19.34 2.97
C GLY A 82 2.72 19.32 1.79
N ILE A 83 3.50 18.23 1.63
CA ILE A 83 4.47 18.06 0.54
C ILE A 83 3.97 16.95 -0.37
N ASN A 84 3.88 17.23 -1.66
CA ASN A 84 3.45 16.25 -2.66
C ASN A 84 4.66 15.68 -3.40
N ALA A 85 4.54 14.42 -3.84
CA ALA A 85 5.58 13.75 -4.63
C ALA A 85 5.19 13.60 -6.11
N LEU A 86 3.89 13.52 -6.40
CA LEU A 86 3.37 13.34 -7.76
C LEU A 86 2.19 14.28 -8.01
N PHE A 87 2.06 14.74 -9.26
CA PHE A 87 1.00 15.67 -9.66
C PHE A 87 -0.23 14.94 -10.20
N THR A 88 -0.05 14.09 -11.22
CA THR A 88 -1.15 13.30 -11.79
C THR A 88 -0.64 12.06 -12.52
N ALA A 89 -1.52 11.08 -12.71
CA ALA A 89 -1.28 9.94 -13.57
C ALA A 89 -2.57 9.44 -14.21
N ALA A 90 -2.45 8.73 -15.34
CA ALA A 90 -3.58 8.12 -16.01
C ALA A 90 -3.15 7.02 -17.00
N LEU A 91 -4.09 6.13 -17.33
CA LEU A 91 -3.92 5.15 -18.41
C LEU A 91 -3.94 5.84 -19.78
N TRP A 92 -3.05 5.39 -20.67
CA TRP A 92 -3.07 5.68 -22.10
C TRP A 92 -3.14 4.38 -22.90
N LEU A 93 -4.18 4.22 -23.71
CA LEU A 93 -4.48 3.02 -24.45
C LEU A 93 -4.64 3.36 -25.93
N GLY A 94 -3.95 2.68 -26.84
CA GLY A 94 -4.06 3.00 -28.25
C GLY A 94 -3.65 1.87 -29.18
N GLY A 95 -4.33 1.76 -30.33
CA GLY A 95 -4.04 0.80 -31.39
C GLY A 95 -4.73 1.18 -32.69
N THR A 96 -4.46 0.47 -33.77
CA THR A 96 -5.07 0.71 -35.07
C THR A 96 -5.98 -0.45 -35.49
N ASP A 97 -7.13 -0.11 -36.09
CA ASP A 97 -8.00 -1.13 -36.67
C ASP A 97 -7.45 -1.68 -38.01
N ALA A 98 -8.13 -2.65 -38.59
CA ALA A 98 -7.74 -3.26 -39.87
C ALA A 98 -7.63 -2.27 -41.05
N ASN A 99 -8.20 -1.07 -40.93
CA ASN A 99 -8.10 0.02 -41.89
C ASN A 99 -7.03 1.05 -41.52
N ASN A 100 -6.17 0.76 -40.55
CA ASN A 100 -5.18 1.68 -39.95
C ASN A 100 -5.81 2.96 -39.34
N GLN A 101 -7.07 2.90 -38.90
CA GLN A 101 -7.69 4.00 -38.16
C GLN A 101 -7.30 3.88 -36.69
N LEU A 102 -6.75 4.97 -36.17
CA LEU A 102 -6.32 5.03 -34.76
C LEU A 102 -7.53 5.07 -33.83
N LYS A 103 -7.54 4.14 -32.88
CA LYS A 103 -8.44 4.08 -31.72
C LYS A 103 -7.61 4.36 -30.48
N LEU A 104 -8.00 5.33 -29.66
CA LEU A 104 -7.17 5.77 -28.55
C LEU A 104 -8.00 6.42 -27.45
N ALA A 105 -7.66 6.13 -26.20
CA ALA A 105 -8.18 6.81 -25.02
C ALA A 105 -7.03 7.16 -24.09
N ALA A 106 -6.97 8.40 -23.62
CA ALA A 106 -5.95 8.88 -22.70
C ALA A 106 -6.48 10.05 -21.85
N LEU A 107 -5.87 10.29 -20.71
CA LEU A 107 -6.07 11.50 -19.92
C LEU A 107 -4.74 12.06 -19.42
N ARG A 108 -4.74 13.34 -19.07
CA ARG A 108 -3.67 14.05 -18.35
C ARG A 108 -4.29 14.86 -17.20
N TYR A 109 -4.64 16.13 -17.49
CA TYR A 109 -5.05 17.12 -16.48
C TYR A 109 -6.56 17.38 -16.43
N ARG A 110 -7.36 16.60 -17.14
CA ARG A 110 -8.84 16.78 -17.28
C ARG A 110 -9.24 18.09 -17.95
N ASN A 111 -8.40 18.62 -18.81
CA ASN A 111 -8.81 19.67 -19.75
C ASN A 111 -9.73 19.14 -20.85
N GLY A 112 -9.59 17.85 -21.14
CA GLY A 112 -10.49 17.02 -21.95
C GLY A 112 -10.97 15.81 -21.16
N GLN A 113 -11.69 14.89 -21.81
CA GLN A 113 -12.25 13.70 -21.21
C GLN A 113 -12.34 12.57 -22.22
N ASP A 114 -11.72 11.41 -21.92
CA ASP A 114 -11.81 10.18 -22.75
C ASP A 114 -12.33 8.99 -21.94
N TYR A 115 -12.48 9.10 -20.60
CA TYR A 115 -13.02 8.05 -19.75
C TYR A 115 -14.26 8.51 -18.99
N TRP A 116 -15.26 7.63 -18.89
CA TRP A 116 -16.48 7.82 -18.12
C TRP A 116 -16.74 6.61 -17.24
N THR A 117 -17.58 6.76 -16.23
CA THR A 117 -17.91 5.69 -15.29
C THR A 117 -18.96 4.72 -15.86
N GLY A 118 -18.98 3.51 -15.32
CA GLY A 118 -19.95 2.46 -15.61
C GLY A 118 -19.49 1.40 -16.60
N PRO A 119 -20.05 0.18 -16.51
CA PRO A 119 -19.77 -0.93 -17.41
C PRO A 119 -20.38 -0.70 -18.79
N LEU A 120 -19.86 -1.44 -19.78
CA LEU A 120 -20.34 -1.47 -21.15
C LEU A 120 -21.17 -2.73 -21.44
N SER A 121 -21.98 -2.68 -22.48
CA SER A 121 -22.59 -3.89 -23.03
C SER A 121 -21.55 -4.79 -23.72
N LYS A 122 -21.68 -6.12 -23.55
CA LYS A 122 -20.69 -7.11 -24.06
C LYS A 122 -20.54 -7.13 -25.58
N VAL A 123 -21.58 -6.78 -26.30
CA VAL A 123 -21.64 -7.01 -27.74
C VAL A 123 -21.32 -5.78 -28.58
N GLN A 124 -21.66 -4.59 -28.11
CA GLN A 124 -21.53 -3.35 -28.88
C GLN A 124 -20.79 -2.24 -28.15
N ALA A 125 -20.31 -2.49 -26.93
CA ALA A 125 -19.67 -1.53 -26.07
C ALA A 125 -20.52 -0.26 -25.85
N GLU A 126 -21.84 -0.44 -25.64
CA GLU A 126 -22.77 0.66 -25.41
C GLU A 126 -22.95 0.94 -23.92
N THR A 127 -23.20 2.18 -23.60
CA THR A 127 -23.60 2.67 -22.28
C THR A 127 -24.60 3.81 -22.44
N ASN A 128 -25.09 4.38 -21.33
CA ASN A 128 -25.99 5.52 -21.33
C ASN A 128 -25.75 6.42 -20.13
N TYR A 129 -26.33 7.62 -20.14
CA TYR A 129 -26.20 8.62 -19.09
C TYR A 129 -26.53 8.08 -17.68
N GLU A 130 -27.61 7.32 -17.55
CA GLU A 130 -28.08 6.79 -16.27
C GLU A 130 -27.06 5.79 -15.69
N ASN A 131 -26.51 4.93 -16.53
CA ASN A 131 -25.47 3.97 -16.18
C ASN A 131 -24.20 4.70 -15.71
N CYS A 132 -23.75 5.69 -16.50
CA CYS A 132 -22.57 6.49 -16.13
C CYS A 132 -22.75 7.16 -14.74
N ASN A 133 -23.89 7.76 -14.49
CA ASN A 133 -24.16 8.45 -13.24
C ASN A 133 -24.31 7.49 -12.04
N LYS A 134 -24.87 6.30 -12.26
CA LYS A 134 -25.02 5.25 -11.23
C LYS A 134 -23.68 4.81 -10.67
N TYR A 135 -22.65 4.74 -11.53
CA TYR A 135 -21.32 4.24 -11.21
C TYR A 135 -20.28 5.35 -10.95
N ASP A 136 -20.67 6.63 -10.89
CA ASP A 136 -19.77 7.72 -10.49
C ASP A 136 -19.55 7.68 -8.96
N LYS A 137 -18.90 6.62 -8.48
CA LYS A 137 -18.54 6.40 -7.07
C LYS A 137 -17.45 5.35 -6.93
N HIS A 138 -16.70 5.43 -5.84
CA HIS A 138 -15.83 4.36 -5.38
C HIS A 138 -16.60 3.43 -4.43
N PHE A 139 -16.44 2.14 -4.62
CA PHE A 139 -16.89 1.11 -3.69
C PHE A 139 -15.73 0.76 -2.78
N ILE A 140 -15.79 1.19 -1.52
CA ILE A 140 -14.69 1.12 -0.56
C ILE A 140 -14.92 -0.04 0.38
N THR A 141 -13.95 -0.94 0.47
CA THR A 141 -13.92 -2.06 1.41
C THR A 141 -12.63 -2.05 2.22
N THR A 142 -12.70 -2.56 3.45
CA THR A 142 -11.52 -2.88 4.24
C THR A 142 -11.49 -4.38 4.54
N GLN A 143 -10.31 -4.96 4.56
CA GLN A 143 -10.15 -6.38 4.86
C GLN A 143 -10.72 -6.72 6.24
N ASP A 144 -10.55 -5.81 7.22
CA ASP A 144 -11.06 -6.00 8.58
C ASP A 144 -12.59 -6.03 8.63
N ALA A 145 -13.28 -5.12 7.92
CA ALA A 145 -14.75 -5.13 7.86
C ALA A 145 -15.29 -6.43 7.23
N ILE A 146 -14.57 -6.98 6.25
CA ILE A 146 -14.94 -8.26 5.62
C ILE A 146 -14.65 -9.45 6.54
N ARG A 147 -13.53 -9.43 7.27
CA ARG A 147 -13.23 -10.45 8.29
C ARG A 147 -14.28 -10.47 9.40
N GLU A 148 -14.66 -9.29 9.90
CA GLU A 148 -15.68 -9.15 10.94
C GLU A 148 -17.05 -9.66 10.43
N PHE A 149 -17.44 -9.30 9.22
CA PHE A 149 -18.66 -9.83 8.59
C PHE A 149 -18.64 -11.35 8.50
N ASN A 150 -17.55 -11.95 8.01
CA ASN A 150 -17.43 -13.39 7.88
C ASN A 150 -17.48 -14.08 9.26
N ALA A 151 -16.78 -13.55 10.26
CA ALA A 151 -16.79 -14.12 11.61
C ALA A 151 -18.20 -14.03 12.26
N TRP A 152 -18.89 -12.90 12.09
CA TRP A 152 -20.28 -12.73 12.54
C TRP A 152 -21.22 -13.74 11.86
N TYR A 153 -21.10 -13.89 10.54
CA TYR A 153 -21.95 -14.82 9.78
C TYR A 153 -21.71 -16.28 10.19
N GLU A 154 -20.43 -16.70 10.29
CA GLU A 154 -20.08 -18.07 10.72
C GLU A 154 -20.52 -18.39 12.14
N ALA A 155 -20.44 -17.42 13.08
CA ALA A 155 -20.98 -17.59 14.42
C ALA A 155 -22.49 -17.88 14.38
N GLY A 156 -23.25 -17.17 13.53
CA GLY A 156 -24.69 -17.43 13.35
C GLY A 156 -25.00 -18.79 12.72
N VAL A 157 -24.19 -19.24 11.76
CA VAL A 157 -24.30 -20.59 11.17
C VAL A 157 -24.04 -21.65 12.23
N ASN A 158 -22.98 -21.47 13.04
CA ASN A 158 -22.66 -22.39 14.15
C ASN A 158 -23.77 -22.44 15.21
N ASP A 159 -24.38 -21.31 15.56
CA ASP A 159 -25.50 -21.24 16.50
C ASP A 159 -26.72 -22.03 16.01
N GLN A 160 -27.04 -21.90 14.71
CA GLN A 160 -28.12 -22.67 14.10
C GLN A 160 -27.85 -24.17 14.11
N GLN A 161 -26.61 -24.61 13.94
CA GLN A 161 -26.22 -26.03 13.94
C GLN A 161 -26.16 -26.62 15.32
N ASN A 162 -25.69 -25.86 16.31
CA ASN A 162 -25.38 -26.34 17.64
C ASN A 162 -26.36 -25.89 18.73
N GLY A 163 -27.31 -25.00 18.44
CA GLY A 163 -28.26 -24.43 19.37
C GLY A 163 -27.61 -23.51 20.41
N THR A 164 -26.57 -22.82 20.05
CA THR A 164 -25.83 -21.84 20.87
C THR A 164 -26.30 -20.40 20.58
N ASN A 165 -25.75 -19.39 21.27
CA ASN A 165 -26.03 -17.97 21.10
C ASN A 165 -24.74 -17.15 20.86
N THR A 166 -23.72 -17.79 20.34
CA THR A 166 -22.36 -17.25 20.17
C THR A 166 -22.36 -15.95 19.37
N GLN A 167 -23.18 -15.86 18.30
CA GLN A 167 -23.26 -14.65 17.48
C GLN A 167 -23.71 -13.43 18.30
N SER A 168 -24.76 -13.56 19.11
CA SER A 168 -25.26 -12.44 19.93
C SER A 168 -24.36 -12.12 21.13
N GLU A 169 -23.59 -13.10 21.62
CA GLU A 169 -22.65 -12.92 22.73
C GLU A 169 -21.36 -12.23 22.27
N LEU A 170 -20.82 -12.65 21.12
CA LEU A 170 -19.57 -12.11 20.59
C LEU A 170 -19.76 -10.80 19.80
N PHE A 171 -20.93 -10.60 19.18
CA PHE A 171 -21.23 -9.46 18.30
C PHE A 171 -22.54 -8.75 18.70
N PRO A 172 -22.69 -8.28 19.96
CA PRO A 172 -23.99 -7.80 20.48
C PRO A 172 -24.55 -6.57 19.73
N ASP A 173 -23.70 -5.70 19.19
CA ASP A 173 -24.07 -4.47 18.50
C ASP A 173 -23.68 -4.45 17.03
N TYR A 174 -23.23 -5.57 16.48
CA TYR A 174 -22.74 -5.64 15.10
C TYR A 174 -23.85 -5.32 14.09
N ARG A 175 -23.49 -4.51 13.11
CA ARG A 175 -24.35 -4.20 11.97
C ARG A 175 -23.56 -4.43 10.67
N VAL A 176 -24.10 -5.28 9.82
CA VAL A 176 -23.50 -5.53 8.50
C VAL A 176 -23.27 -4.21 7.77
N PRO A 177 -22.04 -3.90 7.33
CA PRO A 177 -21.72 -2.67 6.62
C PRO A 177 -22.55 -2.51 5.34
N ASP A 178 -22.92 -1.27 5.01
CA ASP A 178 -23.72 -1.01 3.81
C ASP A 178 -22.99 -1.40 2.53
N ILE A 179 -21.66 -1.32 2.51
CA ILE A 179 -20.87 -1.75 1.36
C ILE A 179 -21.00 -3.26 1.07
N VAL A 180 -21.14 -4.10 2.11
CA VAL A 180 -21.41 -5.52 1.95
C VAL A 180 -22.82 -5.74 1.40
N LYS A 181 -23.82 -4.98 1.88
CA LYS A 181 -25.21 -5.10 1.39
C LYS A 181 -25.41 -4.63 -0.05
N THR A 182 -24.61 -3.67 -0.50
CA THR A 182 -24.78 -2.97 -1.79
C THR A 182 -23.63 -3.16 -2.75
N TRP A 183 -22.84 -4.22 -2.55
CA TRP A 183 -21.70 -4.54 -3.41
C TRP A 183 -22.14 -4.75 -4.85
N PRO A 184 -21.49 -4.15 -5.87
CA PRO A 184 -21.91 -4.23 -7.26
C PRO A 184 -21.40 -5.52 -7.92
N ALA A 185 -21.67 -6.68 -7.31
CA ALA A 185 -21.23 -7.97 -7.81
C ALA A 185 -21.77 -8.30 -9.20
N HIS A 186 -22.95 -7.76 -9.55
CA HIS A 186 -23.63 -8.05 -10.81
C HIS A 186 -23.91 -6.80 -11.61
N GLY A 187 -23.67 -6.89 -12.93
CA GLY A 187 -24.11 -5.91 -13.90
C GLY A 187 -25.57 -6.12 -14.35
N ASP A 188 -26.10 -5.15 -15.05
CA ASP A 188 -27.47 -5.22 -15.60
C ASP A 188 -27.50 -5.98 -16.94
N VAL A 189 -27.83 -7.26 -16.88
CA VAL A 189 -27.93 -8.12 -18.07
C VAL A 189 -29.02 -7.65 -19.05
N SER A 190 -30.02 -6.89 -18.59
CA SER A 190 -31.05 -6.33 -19.48
C SER A 190 -30.50 -5.24 -20.40
N GLN A 191 -29.40 -4.59 -19.97
CA GLN A 191 -28.62 -3.65 -20.76
C GLN A 191 -27.43 -4.30 -21.49
N GLY A 192 -27.37 -5.64 -21.49
CA GLY A 192 -26.31 -6.41 -22.14
C GLY A 192 -24.96 -6.41 -21.40
N GLN A 193 -24.91 -5.94 -20.15
CA GLN A 193 -23.69 -5.95 -19.33
C GLN A 193 -23.33 -7.38 -18.90
N ASP A 194 -22.08 -7.57 -18.43
CA ASP A 194 -21.70 -8.83 -17.80
C ASP A 194 -22.52 -9.08 -16.55
N TYR A 195 -22.83 -10.36 -16.30
CA TYR A 195 -23.47 -10.75 -15.06
C TYR A 195 -22.53 -10.54 -13.89
N TYR A 196 -21.29 -11.05 -13.96
CA TYR A 196 -20.26 -10.82 -12.94
C TYR A 196 -19.54 -9.50 -13.21
N LEU A 197 -19.55 -8.59 -12.23
CA LEU A 197 -18.96 -7.26 -12.36
C LEU A 197 -17.83 -7.05 -11.34
N ALA A 198 -18.17 -6.83 -10.07
CA ALA A 198 -17.16 -6.73 -9.01
C ALA A 198 -16.91 -8.11 -8.38
N PRO A 199 -15.66 -8.45 -8.00
CA PRO A 199 -15.35 -9.77 -7.45
C PRO A 199 -16.00 -9.98 -6.10
N PHE A 200 -16.60 -11.15 -5.88
CA PHE A 200 -17.20 -11.53 -4.60
C PHE A 200 -16.90 -13.00 -4.27
N TYR A 201 -16.88 -13.30 -2.99
CA TYR A 201 -16.85 -14.66 -2.48
C TYR A 201 -18.28 -15.18 -2.39
N ASP A 202 -18.55 -16.25 -3.10
CA ASP A 202 -19.83 -16.95 -3.14
C ASP A 202 -19.79 -18.07 -2.10
N TYR A 203 -20.47 -17.87 -0.97
CA TYR A 203 -20.40 -18.76 0.19
C TYR A 203 -21.16 -20.07 -0.06
N ASN A 204 -22.31 -20.00 -0.72
CA ASN A 204 -23.17 -21.15 -1.00
C ASN A 204 -22.95 -21.77 -2.39
N GLY A 205 -22.17 -21.11 -3.27
CA GLY A 205 -21.82 -21.59 -4.63
C GLY A 205 -22.97 -21.48 -5.64
N ASP A 206 -23.94 -20.57 -5.42
CA ASP A 206 -25.09 -20.42 -6.31
C ASP A 206 -24.89 -19.42 -7.45
N GLY A 207 -23.77 -18.68 -7.44
CA GLY A 207 -23.40 -17.69 -8.45
C GLY A 207 -24.13 -16.35 -8.33
N ASN A 208 -24.94 -16.13 -7.27
CA ASN A 208 -25.67 -14.91 -7.03
C ASN A 208 -25.20 -14.24 -5.75
N TYR A 209 -24.89 -12.96 -5.78
CA TYR A 209 -24.49 -12.23 -4.60
C TYR A 209 -25.66 -11.96 -3.67
N ASN A 210 -25.65 -12.54 -2.49
CA ASN A 210 -26.58 -12.26 -1.40
C ASN A 210 -25.83 -12.32 -0.05
N TRP A 211 -25.59 -11.18 0.58
CA TRP A 211 -24.91 -11.12 1.87
C TRP A 211 -25.62 -11.90 2.98
N GLN A 212 -26.96 -12.15 2.86
CA GLN A 212 -27.71 -12.94 3.83
C GLN A 212 -27.35 -14.44 3.76
N ASP A 213 -26.82 -14.89 2.62
CA ASP A 213 -26.33 -16.26 2.41
C ASP A 213 -24.82 -16.39 2.72
N GLY A 214 -24.19 -15.31 3.20
CA GLY A 214 -22.79 -15.30 3.60
C GLY A 214 -21.81 -14.73 2.57
N ASP A 215 -22.32 -14.21 1.44
CA ASP A 215 -21.47 -13.66 0.39
C ASP A 215 -20.89 -12.30 0.78
N PHE A 216 -19.68 -12.02 0.35
CA PHE A 216 -18.98 -10.78 0.65
C PHE A 216 -18.04 -10.31 -0.48
N PRO A 217 -17.68 -9.01 -0.55
CA PRO A 217 -16.63 -8.51 -1.43
C PRO A 217 -15.33 -9.31 -1.25
N TRP A 218 -14.80 -9.88 -2.34
CA TRP A 218 -13.76 -10.90 -2.22
C TRP A 218 -12.37 -10.36 -1.88
N HIS A 219 -12.15 -10.08 -0.60
CA HIS A 219 -10.80 -10.13 -0.02
C HIS A 219 -10.47 -11.59 0.30
N ASP A 220 -9.28 -12.08 -0.05
CA ASP A 220 -8.91 -13.50 0.15
C ASP A 220 -8.62 -13.81 1.65
N ILE A 221 -9.63 -13.55 2.51
CA ILE A 221 -9.55 -13.80 3.96
C ILE A 221 -9.50 -15.29 4.31
N LYS A 222 -9.99 -16.14 3.41
CA LYS A 222 -9.96 -17.61 3.54
C LYS A 222 -8.65 -18.22 3.08
N LYS A 223 -7.73 -17.42 2.50
CA LYS A 223 -6.44 -17.85 1.94
C LYS A 223 -6.57 -18.99 0.91
N THR A 224 -7.62 -18.93 0.10
CA THR A 224 -7.95 -19.96 -0.91
C THR A 224 -7.33 -19.67 -2.27
N LYS A 225 -6.79 -18.47 -2.48
CA LYS A 225 -6.27 -18.02 -3.77
C LYS A 225 -4.85 -18.50 -4.00
N GLU A 226 -4.63 -19.14 -5.16
CA GLU A 226 -3.29 -19.44 -5.66
C GLU A 226 -2.81 -18.36 -6.62
N CYS A 227 -1.70 -17.72 -6.25
CA CYS A 227 -1.17 -16.55 -6.93
C CYS A 227 -0.81 -16.77 -8.39
N SER A 228 -0.32 -17.96 -8.73
CA SER A 228 0.06 -18.34 -10.09
C SER A 228 -1.10 -18.48 -11.06
N VAL A 229 -2.35 -18.65 -10.55
CA VAL A 229 -3.52 -18.99 -11.36
C VAL A 229 -4.57 -17.85 -11.35
N ASP A 230 -4.76 -17.14 -10.23
CA ASP A 230 -5.93 -16.29 -9.98
C ASP A 230 -5.59 -14.84 -9.56
N ARG A 231 -4.62 -14.20 -10.21
CA ARG A 231 -4.17 -12.84 -9.82
C ARG A 231 -5.26 -11.77 -9.90
N SER A 232 -6.17 -11.88 -10.85
CA SER A 232 -7.11 -10.81 -11.22
C SER A 232 -8.46 -10.85 -10.51
N VAL A 233 -8.75 -11.81 -9.67
CA VAL A 233 -10.13 -12.09 -9.22
C VAL A 233 -10.48 -11.53 -7.84
N SER A 234 -9.53 -11.13 -7.01
CA SER A 234 -9.79 -10.66 -5.64
C SER A 234 -9.50 -9.18 -5.43
N LEU A 235 -9.98 -8.64 -4.33
CA LEU A 235 -9.63 -7.31 -3.83
C LEU A 235 -8.37 -7.40 -2.98
N TYR A 236 -7.47 -6.44 -3.16
CA TYR A 236 -6.18 -6.40 -2.49
C TYR A 236 -6.14 -5.32 -1.41
N GLY A 237 -5.17 -5.42 -0.52
CA GLY A 237 -4.88 -4.41 0.49
C GLY A 237 -5.72 -4.49 1.75
N ASP A 238 -5.27 -3.78 2.79
CA ASP A 238 -6.05 -3.56 4.01
C ASP A 238 -7.24 -2.62 3.74
N ILE A 239 -7.09 -1.70 2.79
CA ILE A 239 -8.17 -0.90 2.18
C ILE A 239 -8.13 -1.04 0.67
N ASN A 240 -9.31 -1.15 0.06
CA ASN A 240 -9.47 -1.25 -1.39
C ASN A 240 -10.60 -0.32 -1.86
N PHE A 241 -10.34 0.45 -2.92
CA PHE A 241 -11.32 1.18 -3.70
C PHE A 241 -11.54 0.43 -4.99
N TRP A 242 -12.75 0.00 -5.27
CA TRP A 242 -13.12 -0.59 -6.54
C TRP A 242 -14.04 0.35 -7.30
N TRP A 243 -13.85 0.49 -8.60
CA TRP A 243 -14.75 1.23 -9.50
C TRP A 243 -14.70 0.66 -10.92
N VAL A 244 -15.64 1.07 -11.75
CA VAL A 244 -15.68 0.69 -13.17
C VAL A 244 -15.83 1.92 -14.04
N MET A 245 -15.04 1.96 -15.10
CA MET A 245 -15.03 3.04 -16.09
C MET A 245 -14.92 2.49 -17.52
N ASN A 246 -15.12 3.37 -18.51
CA ASN A 246 -15.09 3.01 -19.93
C ASN A 246 -14.69 4.22 -20.79
N ASP A 247 -14.34 3.96 -22.06
CA ASP A 247 -13.98 4.99 -23.04
C ASP A 247 -15.10 5.30 -24.06
N ARG A 248 -16.36 4.90 -23.78
CA ARG A 248 -17.51 5.03 -24.70
C ARG A 248 -18.61 5.98 -24.23
N GLY A 249 -18.43 6.60 -23.07
CA GLY A 249 -19.47 7.44 -22.47
C GLY A 249 -19.82 8.69 -23.28
N ASN A 250 -18.87 9.26 -24.03
CA ASN A 250 -19.09 10.44 -24.88
C ASN A 250 -17.98 10.58 -25.93
N ILE A 251 -17.93 11.72 -26.61
CA ILE A 251 -16.85 12.06 -27.58
C ILE A 251 -15.55 12.31 -26.81
N HIS A 252 -14.48 11.69 -27.25
CA HIS A 252 -13.13 11.94 -26.71
C HIS A 252 -12.72 13.40 -26.96
N SER A 253 -12.56 14.16 -25.90
CA SER A 253 -12.18 15.57 -25.97
C SER A 253 -10.75 15.85 -25.50
N GLU A 254 -10.10 14.88 -24.85
CA GLU A 254 -8.66 14.98 -24.55
C GLU A 254 -7.83 14.68 -25.79
N THR A 255 -8.02 13.54 -26.41
CA THR A 255 -7.22 13.12 -27.57
C THR A 255 -7.86 13.44 -28.92
N GLY A 256 -9.17 13.55 -28.98
CA GLY A 256 -9.93 13.69 -30.22
C GLY A 256 -9.98 12.43 -31.08
N ALA A 257 -9.53 11.28 -30.55
CA ALA A 257 -9.52 9.99 -31.23
C ALA A 257 -10.89 9.32 -31.20
N ASP A 258 -11.07 8.30 -32.05
CA ASP A 258 -12.19 7.37 -31.91
C ASP A 258 -11.96 6.42 -30.71
N PRO A 259 -13.03 6.04 -30.00
CA PRO A 259 -12.93 5.13 -28.85
C PRO A 259 -12.56 3.71 -29.25
N ILE A 260 -11.95 2.98 -28.33
CA ILE A 260 -11.64 1.54 -28.43
C ILE A 260 -12.89 0.71 -28.15
N GLY A 261 -13.65 1.08 -27.15
CA GLY A 261 -14.71 0.27 -26.54
C GLY A 261 -14.19 -0.51 -25.35
N MET A 262 -13.36 0.14 -24.55
CA MET A 262 -12.72 -0.48 -23.38
C MET A 262 -13.59 -0.31 -22.13
N GLU A 263 -13.92 -1.42 -21.47
CA GLU A 263 -14.39 -1.46 -20.09
C GLU A 263 -13.20 -1.67 -19.18
N ILE A 264 -13.09 -0.85 -18.14
CA ILE A 264 -11.97 -0.89 -17.20
C ILE A 264 -12.51 -1.04 -15.79
N ARG A 265 -12.19 -2.16 -15.14
CA ARG A 265 -12.47 -2.41 -13.73
C ARG A 265 -11.22 -2.12 -12.95
N ALA A 266 -11.28 -1.12 -12.11
CA ALA A 266 -10.12 -0.56 -11.47
C ALA A 266 -10.14 -0.76 -9.96
N GLN A 267 -8.95 -0.90 -9.39
CA GLN A 267 -8.73 -0.96 -7.96
C GLN A 267 -7.60 -0.01 -7.57
N ALA A 268 -7.76 0.69 -6.45
CA ALA A 268 -6.68 1.40 -5.77
C ALA A 268 -6.61 0.90 -4.33
N PHE A 269 -5.43 0.48 -3.86
CA PHE A 269 -5.30 -0.14 -2.55
C PHE A 269 -3.98 0.17 -1.87
N ALA A 270 -3.95 0.00 -0.55
CA ALA A 270 -2.81 0.24 0.29
C ALA A 270 -2.78 -0.71 1.50
N PHE A 271 -1.60 -0.81 2.10
CA PHE A 271 -1.36 -1.59 3.30
C PHE A 271 -0.86 -0.70 4.43
N ALA A 272 -1.35 -0.90 5.64
CA ALA A 272 -0.74 -0.37 6.85
C ALA A 272 0.39 -1.29 7.27
N SER A 273 1.63 -0.79 7.26
CA SER A 273 2.81 -1.56 7.61
C SER A 273 3.82 -0.73 8.40
N ASN A 274 4.83 -1.37 8.98
CA ASN A 274 5.92 -0.71 9.70
C ASN A 274 7.26 -0.77 8.93
N ASP A 275 7.19 -0.96 7.63
CA ASP A 275 8.32 -0.96 6.72
C ASP A 275 8.04 -0.05 5.51
N GLU A 276 8.85 -0.15 4.45
CA GLU A 276 8.76 0.70 3.26
C GLU A 276 7.42 0.59 2.54
N ILE A 277 6.68 -0.52 2.70
CA ILE A 277 5.33 -0.70 2.13
C ILE A 277 4.36 0.37 2.67
N ASN A 278 4.62 0.92 3.85
CA ASN A 278 3.83 2.01 4.43
C ASN A 278 3.89 3.33 3.62
N ASN A 279 4.84 3.44 2.69
CA ASN A 279 5.02 4.59 1.80
C ASN A 279 4.60 4.29 0.35
N MET A 280 3.78 3.25 0.14
CA MET A 280 3.38 2.79 -1.18
C MET A 280 1.88 2.79 -1.36
N THR A 281 1.45 2.98 -2.62
CA THR A 281 0.08 2.75 -3.08
C THR A 281 0.09 1.92 -4.36
N PHE A 282 -0.96 1.15 -4.58
CA PHE A 282 -1.03 0.21 -5.70
C PHE A 282 -2.31 0.42 -6.49
N TYR A 283 -2.24 0.20 -7.80
CA TYR A 283 -3.35 0.37 -8.72
C TYR A 283 -3.40 -0.82 -9.67
N ASN A 284 -4.56 -1.47 -9.76
CA ASN A 284 -4.79 -2.58 -10.67
C ASN A 284 -5.95 -2.23 -11.60
N TYR A 285 -5.79 -2.50 -12.88
CA TYR A 285 -6.76 -2.24 -13.93
C TYR A 285 -7.00 -3.51 -14.74
N GLU A 286 -8.19 -4.08 -14.66
CA GLU A 286 -8.66 -5.11 -15.57
C GLU A 286 -9.29 -4.43 -16.80
N LEU A 287 -8.70 -4.66 -17.97
CA LEU A 287 -9.02 -4.00 -19.25
C LEU A 287 -9.72 -4.99 -20.17
N ILE A 288 -11.01 -4.76 -20.46
CA ILE A 288 -11.84 -5.66 -21.23
C ILE A 288 -12.25 -4.98 -22.53
N ASN A 289 -11.80 -5.51 -23.67
CA ASN A 289 -12.22 -4.97 -24.98
C ASN A 289 -13.66 -5.40 -25.29
N ARG A 290 -14.62 -4.51 -25.12
CA ARG A 290 -16.04 -4.68 -25.53
C ARG A 290 -16.28 -4.24 -26.97
N GLY A 291 -15.29 -3.64 -27.62
CA GLY A 291 -15.35 -3.23 -29.00
C GLY A 291 -15.50 -4.42 -29.96
N THR A 292 -15.98 -4.15 -31.14
CA THR A 292 -16.25 -5.20 -32.16
C THR A 292 -15.10 -5.40 -33.15
N GLN A 293 -14.03 -4.59 -33.02
CA GLN A 293 -12.91 -4.61 -33.95
C GLN A 293 -11.65 -5.14 -33.26
N THR A 294 -10.86 -5.90 -33.99
CA THR A 294 -9.50 -6.23 -33.58
C THR A 294 -8.61 -5.02 -33.81
N LEU A 295 -7.80 -4.67 -32.81
CA LEU A 295 -6.78 -3.64 -32.94
C LEU A 295 -5.41 -4.29 -33.08
N TYR A 296 -4.62 -3.72 -33.95
CA TYR A 296 -3.22 -4.11 -34.23
C TYR A 296 -2.28 -3.02 -33.74
N ASN A 297 -1.03 -3.37 -33.54
CA ASN A 297 -0.02 -2.46 -32.99
C ASN A 297 -0.58 -1.72 -31.75
N THR A 298 -1.22 -2.47 -30.86
CA THR A 298 -1.82 -1.92 -29.65
C THR A 298 -0.75 -1.73 -28.60
N TYR A 299 -0.82 -0.59 -27.92
CA TYR A 299 0.04 -0.25 -26.79
C TYR A 299 -0.80 0.20 -25.63
N PHE A 300 -0.46 -0.30 -24.45
CA PHE A 300 -1.00 0.20 -23.20
C PHE A 300 0.12 0.88 -22.42
N GLY A 301 -0.17 1.99 -21.79
CA GLY A 301 0.80 2.73 -21.03
C GLY A 301 0.20 3.45 -19.83
N PHE A 302 1.10 3.89 -18.97
CA PHE A 302 0.82 4.67 -17.78
C PHE A 302 1.58 6.00 -17.86
N PHE A 303 0.84 7.08 -17.91
CA PHE A 303 1.35 8.44 -17.88
C PHE A 303 1.51 8.91 -16.45
N THR A 304 2.62 9.57 -16.14
CA THR A 304 2.87 10.16 -14.82
C THR A 304 3.47 11.57 -15.00
N ASP A 305 2.97 12.51 -14.23
CA ASP A 305 3.51 13.84 -14.04
C ASP A 305 4.00 13.98 -12.59
N GLY A 306 5.27 14.36 -12.43
CA GLY A 306 5.91 14.52 -11.14
C GLY A 306 5.60 15.87 -10.48
N ALA A 307 5.74 15.91 -9.16
CA ALA A 307 5.83 17.13 -8.37
C ALA A 307 6.55 16.78 -7.05
N LEU A 308 7.82 16.38 -7.17
CA LEU A 308 8.61 15.93 -6.04
C LEU A 308 9.08 17.13 -5.21
N GLY A 309 8.18 17.65 -4.35
CA GLY A 309 8.37 18.94 -3.69
C GLY A 309 8.24 20.10 -4.69
N ASP A 310 9.36 20.70 -5.07
CA ASP A 310 9.43 21.69 -6.18
C ASP A 310 9.60 20.96 -7.53
N PRO A 311 8.61 20.96 -8.42
CA PRO A 311 8.72 20.26 -9.69
C PRO A 311 9.74 20.87 -10.68
N TYR A 312 10.27 22.05 -10.41
CA TYR A 312 11.15 22.78 -11.35
C TYR A 312 12.63 22.43 -11.21
N ASP A 313 13.00 21.62 -10.23
CA ASP A 313 14.36 21.13 -10.01
C ASP A 313 14.48 19.61 -10.08
N ASP A 314 13.47 18.93 -10.66
CA ASP A 314 13.41 17.50 -10.82
C ASP A 314 14.12 16.95 -12.06
N TYR A 315 14.61 15.73 -11.91
CA TYR A 315 15.06 14.84 -12.97
C TYR A 315 14.19 13.58 -13.04
N VAL A 316 14.26 12.89 -14.18
CA VAL A 316 13.65 11.55 -14.37
C VAL A 316 14.68 10.51 -14.76
N GLY A 317 14.34 9.25 -14.56
CA GLY A 317 15.09 8.12 -15.04
C GLY A 317 14.24 6.86 -15.03
N CYS A 318 14.82 5.74 -15.51
CA CYS A 318 14.17 4.45 -15.41
C CYS A 318 15.15 3.34 -14.99
N ASP A 319 14.59 2.31 -14.40
CA ASP A 319 15.28 1.04 -14.16
C ASP A 319 14.64 -0.03 -15.07
N VAL A 320 15.40 -0.46 -16.07
CA VAL A 320 14.90 -1.35 -17.11
C VAL A 320 14.58 -2.74 -16.56
N ASN A 321 15.44 -3.26 -15.68
CA ASN A 321 15.25 -4.60 -15.13
C ASN A 321 14.06 -4.68 -14.18
N ARG A 322 13.73 -3.58 -13.48
CA ARG A 322 12.62 -3.51 -12.54
C ARG A 322 11.30 -3.07 -13.17
N GLY A 323 11.33 -2.51 -14.41
CA GLY A 323 10.14 -1.87 -14.97
C GLY A 323 9.76 -0.54 -14.31
N LEU A 324 10.70 0.09 -13.61
CA LEU A 324 10.50 1.25 -12.76
C LEU A 324 10.83 2.55 -13.50
N GLY A 325 9.89 3.49 -13.55
CA GLY A 325 10.16 4.89 -13.88
C GLY A 325 10.19 5.74 -12.62
N TYR A 326 11.07 6.75 -12.52
CA TYR A 326 11.23 7.50 -11.28
C TYR A 326 11.58 8.98 -11.48
N TYR A 327 11.28 9.78 -10.43
CA TYR A 327 11.71 11.14 -10.23
C TYR A 327 12.70 11.23 -9.08
N TYR A 328 13.67 12.14 -9.21
CA TYR A 328 14.62 12.52 -8.18
C TYR A 328 15.05 13.96 -8.34
N ASN A 329 15.40 14.63 -7.26
CA ASN A 329 15.77 16.05 -7.26
C ASN A 329 17.09 16.30 -7.99
N GLY A 330 17.27 17.46 -8.59
CA GLY A 330 18.50 17.85 -9.33
C GLY A 330 19.71 18.09 -8.46
N ASP A 331 19.52 18.44 -7.20
CA ASP A 331 20.58 18.63 -6.20
C ASP A 331 20.14 18.08 -4.81
N ASN A 332 20.95 18.32 -3.78
CA ASN A 332 20.71 17.76 -2.45
C ASN A 332 19.81 18.60 -1.54
N TYR A 333 19.12 19.61 -2.09
CA TYR A 333 18.22 20.48 -1.35
C TYR A 333 17.00 20.89 -2.20
N ASP A 334 15.87 20.32 -1.90
CA ASP A 334 14.59 20.68 -2.49
C ASP A 334 13.95 21.83 -1.69
N GLY A 335 13.89 23.01 -2.30
CA GLY A 335 13.40 24.23 -1.67
C GLY A 335 11.94 24.53 -1.95
N ASP A 336 11.33 25.40 -1.14
CA ASP A 336 9.99 25.93 -1.44
C ASP A 336 10.04 26.85 -2.66
N ASN A 337 9.19 26.64 -3.67
CA ASN A 337 9.15 27.45 -4.87
C ASN A 337 7.73 27.57 -5.45
N SER A 338 7.35 28.75 -5.91
CA SER A 338 6.12 29.02 -6.69
C SER A 338 4.82 28.44 -6.09
N GLY A 339 4.78 28.25 -4.76
CA GLY A 339 3.64 27.69 -4.04
C GLY A 339 3.73 26.18 -3.80
N PHE A 340 4.75 25.53 -4.34
CA PHE A 340 5.13 24.16 -3.97
C PHE A 340 6.01 24.18 -2.73
N LYS A 341 5.85 23.18 -1.88
CA LYS A 341 6.61 22.98 -0.66
C LYS A 341 7.64 21.88 -0.88
N GLY A 342 8.91 22.21 -0.69
CA GLY A 342 10.02 21.27 -0.87
C GLY A 342 10.27 20.35 0.31
N TYR A 343 11.02 19.27 0.06
CA TYR A 343 11.43 18.28 1.07
C TYR A 343 12.65 18.72 1.90
N GLY A 344 13.33 19.79 1.50
CA GLY A 344 14.55 20.25 2.16
C GLY A 344 15.78 19.40 1.82
N TYR A 345 16.72 19.26 2.77
CA TYR A 345 17.94 18.46 2.57
C TYR A 345 17.66 16.97 2.43
N ALA A 346 18.49 16.30 1.60
CA ALA A 346 18.38 14.91 1.25
C ALA A 346 16.96 14.60 0.72
N PRO A 347 16.56 15.16 -0.43
CA PRO A 347 15.24 14.94 -0.99
C PRO A 347 15.01 13.47 -1.34
N PRO A 348 13.75 13.00 -1.30
CA PRO A 348 13.41 11.62 -1.63
C PRO A 348 13.52 11.34 -3.12
N ALA A 349 13.29 10.08 -3.49
CA ALA A 349 12.90 9.68 -4.84
C ALA A 349 11.51 9.04 -4.80
N VAL A 350 10.75 9.19 -5.88
CA VAL A 350 9.45 8.53 -6.07
C VAL A 350 9.42 7.85 -7.43
N GLY A 351 8.89 6.63 -7.47
CA GLY A 351 8.82 5.86 -8.71
C GLY A 351 7.48 5.18 -8.90
N VAL A 352 7.21 4.84 -10.15
CA VAL A 352 6.09 4.02 -10.59
C VAL A 352 6.65 2.74 -11.17
N ASP A 353 6.40 1.62 -10.52
CA ASP A 353 6.74 0.30 -11.01
C ASP A 353 5.60 -0.26 -11.86
N PHE A 354 5.93 -0.73 -13.04
CA PHE A 354 5.00 -1.33 -13.98
C PHE A 354 5.09 -2.86 -13.89
N PHE A 355 4.49 -3.44 -12.83
CA PHE A 355 4.62 -4.86 -12.51
C PHE A 355 4.07 -5.78 -13.59
N GLU A 356 2.94 -5.40 -14.18
CA GLU A 356 2.17 -6.25 -15.08
C GLU A 356 1.49 -5.39 -16.15
N GLY A 357 1.61 -5.83 -17.39
CA GLY A 357 0.94 -5.27 -18.55
C GLY A 357 0.11 -6.29 -19.33
N PRO A 358 -0.24 -5.99 -20.60
CA PRO A 358 -1.00 -6.87 -21.45
C PRO A 358 -0.25 -8.17 -21.77
N TYR A 359 -1.02 -9.20 -22.16
CA TYR A 359 -0.44 -10.43 -22.69
C TYR A 359 0.36 -10.16 -23.97
N GLN A 360 1.47 -10.86 -24.12
CA GLN A 360 2.15 -11.00 -25.39
C GLN A 360 1.26 -11.81 -26.37
N ASP A 361 1.44 -11.61 -27.67
CA ASP A 361 0.68 -12.38 -28.67
C ASP A 361 1.12 -13.83 -28.62
N ASN A 362 0.16 -14.78 -28.64
CA ASN A 362 0.41 -16.20 -28.58
C ASN A 362 1.26 -16.67 -29.77
N ASP A 363 2.37 -17.33 -29.48
CA ASP A 363 3.27 -17.91 -30.49
C ASP A 363 3.51 -19.42 -30.29
N GLY A 364 2.98 -20.00 -29.20
CA GLY A 364 3.09 -21.43 -28.86
C GLY A 364 4.39 -21.78 -28.13
N ILE A 365 5.09 -20.80 -27.59
CA ILE A 365 6.36 -20.95 -26.86
C ILE A 365 6.21 -20.37 -25.45
N ASP A 366 6.92 -20.92 -24.49
CA ASP A 366 7.23 -20.27 -23.22
C ASP A 366 8.48 -19.40 -23.46
N ASN A 367 8.27 -18.07 -23.63
CA ASN A 367 9.33 -17.14 -23.96
C ASN A 367 10.23 -16.90 -22.76
N ALA A 368 11.54 -16.87 -22.95
CA ALA A 368 12.50 -16.73 -21.86
C ALA A 368 12.74 -15.26 -21.46
N PHE A 369 13.32 -15.05 -20.29
CA PHE A 369 13.98 -13.78 -20.00
C PHE A 369 15.21 -13.62 -20.91
N GLY A 370 15.30 -12.48 -21.61
CA GLY A 370 16.39 -12.21 -22.53
C GLY A 370 16.17 -10.95 -23.36
N ILE A 371 16.97 -10.77 -24.40
CA ILE A 371 17.00 -9.58 -25.27
C ILE A 371 16.53 -9.86 -26.70
N GLY A 372 16.07 -11.07 -26.98
CA GLY A 372 15.48 -11.45 -28.26
C GLY A 372 14.19 -10.69 -28.58
N HIS A 373 13.66 -10.92 -29.78
CA HIS A 373 12.47 -10.21 -30.26
C HIS A 373 11.24 -10.40 -29.34
N ASP A 374 11.03 -11.63 -28.91
CA ASP A 374 9.86 -12.03 -28.11
C ASP A 374 10.24 -12.30 -26.63
N GLU A 375 11.53 -12.06 -26.26
CA GLU A 375 12.05 -12.11 -24.90
C GLU A 375 11.89 -10.78 -24.17
N ALA A 376 12.01 -10.79 -22.84
CA ALA A 376 11.96 -9.59 -22.01
C ALA A 376 12.99 -9.62 -20.87
N LEU A 377 13.32 -8.45 -20.31
CA LEU A 377 14.12 -8.30 -19.08
C LEU A 377 13.25 -8.01 -17.85
N ASN A 378 12.01 -7.65 -18.06
CA ASN A 378 11.00 -7.44 -17.01
C ASN A 378 9.63 -7.97 -17.48
N GLY A 379 8.63 -7.97 -16.61
CA GLY A 379 7.34 -8.59 -16.88
C GLY A 379 7.18 -9.92 -16.15
N ILE A 380 6.15 -10.68 -16.48
CA ILE A 380 5.84 -11.95 -15.80
C ILE A 380 5.55 -13.08 -16.79
N GLY A 381 5.68 -14.34 -16.34
CA GLY A 381 5.39 -15.53 -17.13
C GLY A 381 6.54 -16.00 -18.00
N TYR A 382 7.60 -15.23 -18.15
CA TYR A 382 8.74 -15.60 -18.98
C TYR A 382 9.57 -16.73 -18.37
N GLY A 383 9.72 -17.85 -19.10
CA GLY A 383 10.55 -18.99 -18.70
C GLY A 383 10.05 -19.77 -17.50
N ASP A 384 8.73 -19.75 -17.23
CA ASP A 384 8.11 -20.41 -16.08
C ASP A 384 7.58 -21.84 -16.39
N GLY A 385 7.68 -22.28 -17.63
CA GLY A 385 7.24 -23.59 -18.12
C GLY A 385 5.80 -23.61 -18.63
N ILE A 386 5.11 -22.47 -18.64
CA ILE A 386 3.73 -22.34 -19.13
C ILE A 386 3.75 -21.57 -20.45
N ILE A 387 3.18 -22.17 -21.48
CA ILE A 387 3.17 -21.61 -22.84
C ILE A 387 2.12 -20.50 -22.94
N ASP A 388 2.47 -19.40 -23.62
CA ASP A 388 1.57 -18.28 -23.97
C ASP A 388 0.92 -17.60 -22.74
N ASN A 389 1.62 -17.52 -21.60
CA ASN A 389 1.15 -16.81 -20.41
C ASN A 389 1.94 -15.51 -20.14
N GLU A 390 2.92 -15.20 -21.00
CA GLU A 390 3.80 -14.07 -20.85
C GLU A 390 3.03 -12.74 -20.91
N ARG A 391 3.35 -11.84 -19.98
CA ARG A 391 2.82 -10.49 -19.91
C ARG A 391 3.93 -9.47 -19.95
N PHE A 392 3.76 -8.47 -20.77
CA PHE A 392 4.71 -7.37 -20.82
C PHE A 392 4.82 -6.66 -19.46
N GLY A 393 6.06 -6.34 -19.07
CA GLY A 393 6.31 -5.24 -18.16
C GLY A 393 6.53 -3.94 -18.95
N MET A 394 7.35 -3.03 -18.42
CA MET A 394 7.73 -1.81 -19.10
C MET A 394 8.60 -2.12 -20.34
N ARG A 395 8.07 -1.91 -21.53
CA ARG A 395 8.80 -2.15 -22.79
C ARG A 395 9.40 -0.85 -23.35
N ARG A 396 8.87 0.32 -22.93
CA ARG A 396 9.39 1.65 -23.31
C ARG A 396 9.24 2.61 -22.15
N PHE A 397 10.21 3.50 -22.06
CA PHE A 397 10.17 4.63 -21.14
C PHE A 397 10.51 5.91 -21.90
N LEU A 398 9.59 6.87 -21.88
CA LEU A 398 9.72 8.19 -22.49
C LEU A 398 9.57 9.27 -21.43
N TYR A 399 10.41 10.31 -21.47
CA TYR A 399 10.14 11.58 -20.78
C TYR A 399 9.74 12.68 -21.76
N TYR A 400 9.10 13.72 -21.25
CA TYR A 400 8.92 14.99 -21.96
C TYR A 400 8.78 16.16 -20.98
N SER A 401 8.98 17.39 -21.50
CA SER A 401 8.99 18.61 -20.69
C SER A 401 7.69 19.38 -20.79
N ASN A 402 7.45 20.27 -19.82
CA ASN A 402 6.36 21.23 -19.91
C ASN A 402 6.57 22.19 -21.09
N THR A 403 5.48 22.55 -21.78
CA THR A 403 5.47 23.43 -22.97
C THR A 403 5.96 24.85 -22.67
N THR A 404 5.88 25.28 -21.40
CA THR A 404 6.20 26.67 -21.00
C THR A 404 7.70 26.95 -20.83
N ASN A 405 8.54 25.93 -20.86
CA ASN A 405 9.95 26.04 -20.41
C ASN A 405 10.99 26.13 -21.53
N GLY A 406 10.61 26.59 -22.72
CA GLY A 406 11.56 26.72 -23.85
C GLY A 406 12.04 25.38 -24.41
N ALA A 407 11.38 24.27 -24.07
CA ALA A 407 11.69 22.93 -24.56
C ALA A 407 11.46 22.82 -26.07
N ASN A 408 12.13 21.83 -26.70
CA ASN A 408 11.86 21.50 -28.10
C ASN A 408 10.35 21.13 -28.24
N PRO A 409 9.61 21.77 -29.16
CA PRO A 409 8.17 21.54 -29.33
C PRO A 409 7.78 20.08 -29.59
N ASN A 410 8.71 19.27 -30.10
CA ASN A 410 8.49 17.84 -30.33
C ASN A 410 8.63 17.00 -29.07
N GLN A 411 9.23 17.54 -28.00
CA GLN A 411 9.47 16.91 -26.71
C GLN A 411 8.61 17.53 -25.60
N THR A 412 7.39 17.94 -25.91
CA THR A 412 6.45 18.58 -24.99
C THR A 412 5.10 17.86 -24.98
N ASP A 413 4.17 18.35 -24.18
CA ASP A 413 2.81 17.82 -24.07
C ASP A 413 2.21 17.42 -25.40
N PRO A 414 1.62 16.21 -25.53
CA PRO A 414 0.90 15.80 -26.73
C PRO A 414 -0.37 16.64 -26.91
N VAL A 415 -0.71 16.95 -28.19
CA VAL A 415 -1.81 17.86 -28.54
C VAL A 415 -2.95 17.14 -29.26
N ASN A 416 -2.65 16.04 -29.95
CA ASN A 416 -3.61 15.29 -30.75
C ASN A 416 -3.35 13.78 -30.64
N ALA A 417 -4.30 12.96 -31.10
CA ALA A 417 -4.24 11.51 -31.00
C ALA A 417 -2.93 10.89 -31.51
N SER A 418 -2.36 11.42 -32.60
CA SER A 418 -1.10 10.90 -33.15
C SER A 418 0.09 11.14 -32.21
N ASP A 419 0.11 12.26 -31.48
CA ASP A 419 1.17 12.57 -30.55
C ASP A 419 1.16 11.58 -29.36
N TYR A 420 -0.02 11.32 -28.77
CA TYR A 420 -0.19 10.31 -27.71
C TYR A 420 0.24 8.93 -28.17
N TYR A 421 -0.19 8.54 -29.39
CA TYR A 421 0.16 7.24 -29.94
C TYR A 421 1.65 7.12 -30.29
N ASN A 422 2.28 8.19 -30.77
CA ASN A 422 3.73 8.23 -31.01
C ASN A 422 4.50 8.02 -29.70
N TYR A 423 4.10 8.69 -28.62
CA TYR A 423 4.72 8.52 -27.32
C TYR A 423 4.60 7.07 -26.79
N LEU A 424 3.43 6.47 -26.91
CA LEU A 424 3.24 5.05 -26.55
C LEU A 424 4.16 4.11 -27.33
N ARG A 425 4.50 4.44 -28.59
CA ARG A 425 5.34 3.60 -29.45
C ARG A 425 6.85 3.90 -29.31
N GLY A 426 7.25 4.87 -28.53
CA GLY A 426 8.64 5.29 -28.40
C GLY A 426 9.10 6.21 -29.54
N PHE A 427 8.25 7.13 -29.98
CA PHE A 427 8.55 8.16 -30.98
C PHE A 427 8.19 9.54 -30.45
N TRP A 428 8.93 10.54 -30.86
CA TRP A 428 8.58 11.93 -30.62
C TRP A 428 7.34 12.35 -31.41
N LYS A 429 6.77 13.54 -31.11
CA LYS A 429 5.54 14.03 -31.77
C LYS A 429 5.67 14.15 -33.29
N ASP A 430 6.85 14.48 -33.79
CA ASP A 430 7.15 14.59 -35.24
C ASP A 430 7.36 13.21 -35.91
N GLY A 431 7.25 12.10 -35.15
CA GLY A 431 7.45 10.76 -35.67
C GLY A 431 8.91 10.29 -35.75
N THR A 432 9.87 11.06 -35.20
CA THR A 432 11.27 10.62 -35.10
C THR A 432 11.41 9.65 -33.91
N LYS A 433 12.23 8.58 -34.09
CA LYS A 433 12.51 7.64 -33.03
C LYS A 433 13.41 8.26 -31.96
N PHE A 434 13.24 7.86 -30.70
CA PHE A 434 14.19 8.21 -29.64
C PHE A 434 15.59 7.70 -29.99
N VAL A 435 16.60 8.47 -29.63
CA VAL A 435 18.01 8.11 -29.80
C VAL A 435 18.76 8.21 -28.47
N TYR A 436 19.81 7.42 -28.30
CA TYR A 436 20.57 7.35 -27.06
C TYR A 436 21.44 8.60 -26.86
N GLY A 437 21.51 9.13 -25.64
CA GLY A 437 22.32 10.28 -25.25
C GLY A 437 21.59 11.62 -25.33
N GLY A 438 22.17 12.63 -24.68
CA GLY A 438 21.62 13.99 -24.59
C GLY A 438 20.19 14.01 -24.10
N SER A 439 19.31 14.78 -24.78
CA SER A 439 17.87 14.84 -24.53
C SER A 439 17.08 13.72 -25.23
N GLY A 440 17.74 12.77 -25.87
CA GLY A 440 17.09 11.70 -26.64
C GLY A 440 16.52 12.13 -27.99
N TYR A 441 16.74 13.36 -28.42
CA TYR A 441 16.24 13.88 -29.68
C TYR A 441 17.36 13.97 -30.74
N ILE A 442 17.05 13.59 -31.99
CA ILE A 442 18.05 13.37 -33.06
C ILE A 442 18.92 14.58 -33.39
N SER A 443 18.43 15.81 -33.14
CA SER A 443 19.20 17.03 -33.40
C SER A 443 19.98 17.57 -32.19
N ASP A 444 19.91 16.88 -31.07
CA ASP A 444 20.71 17.18 -29.89
C ASP A 444 22.18 16.81 -30.16
N PRO A 445 23.13 17.73 -29.95
CA PRO A 445 24.54 17.47 -30.25
C PRO A 445 25.16 16.35 -29.39
N ASP A 446 24.60 16.10 -28.20
CA ASP A 446 25.06 15.07 -27.24
C ASP A 446 24.32 13.74 -27.44
N ALA A 447 23.32 13.69 -28.32
CA ALA A 447 22.63 12.45 -28.69
C ALA A 447 23.35 11.69 -29.82
N ASN A 448 23.23 10.39 -29.86
CA ASN A 448 23.75 9.55 -30.91
C ASN A 448 22.63 9.14 -31.91
N PRO A 449 22.51 9.82 -33.06
CA PRO A 449 21.45 9.59 -34.05
C PRO A 449 21.48 8.18 -34.67
N LEU A 450 22.56 7.43 -34.51
CA LEU A 450 22.73 6.08 -35.04
C LEU A 450 22.29 4.99 -34.04
N VAL A 451 21.94 5.37 -32.82
CA VAL A 451 21.52 4.42 -31.77
C VAL A 451 20.07 4.74 -31.36
N PRO A 452 19.06 4.18 -32.05
CA PRO A 452 17.70 4.26 -31.58
C PRO A 452 17.56 3.53 -30.24
N CYS A 453 16.70 4.06 -29.37
CA CYS A 453 16.46 3.46 -28.06
C CYS A 453 14.97 3.35 -27.72
N ASP A 454 14.66 2.48 -26.76
CA ASP A 454 13.30 2.30 -26.21
C ASP A 454 13.19 2.87 -24.79
N PHE A 455 14.32 3.04 -24.09
CA PHE A 455 14.37 3.56 -22.73
C PHE A 455 15.23 4.83 -22.68
N MET A 456 14.67 5.90 -22.10
CA MET A 456 15.38 7.13 -21.86
C MET A 456 15.91 7.16 -20.43
N PHE A 457 17.16 7.61 -20.27
CA PHE A 457 17.86 7.69 -18.98
C PHE A 457 17.87 6.38 -18.18
N PRO A 458 18.24 5.23 -18.80
CA PRO A 458 18.25 3.95 -18.10
C PRO A 458 19.42 3.83 -17.11
N GLY A 459 20.30 4.81 -17.03
CA GLY A 459 21.51 4.72 -16.24
C GLY A 459 22.39 3.54 -16.68
N ASN A 460 22.64 2.61 -15.75
CA ASN A 460 23.37 1.35 -15.97
C ASN A 460 22.47 0.11 -15.89
N THR A 461 21.15 0.29 -15.93
CA THR A 461 20.16 -0.79 -15.69
C THR A 461 19.76 -1.56 -16.96
N ASP A 462 20.35 -1.23 -18.10
CA ASP A 462 20.24 -1.99 -19.36
C ASP A 462 21.62 -2.48 -19.83
N PRO A 463 22.31 -3.34 -19.05
CA PRO A 463 23.69 -3.75 -19.37
C PRO A 463 23.80 -4.62 -20.62
N LEU A 464 22.70 -5.22 -21.06
CA LEU A 464 22.66 -6.06 -22.27
C LEU A 464 22.21 -5.29 -23.51
N GLY A 465 21.78 -4.02 -23.35
CA GLY A 465 21.30 -3.20 -24.43
C GLY A 465 19.95 -3.63 -25.01
N TRP A 466 19.06 -4.16 -24.19
CA TRP A 466 17.71 -4.58 -24.62
C TRP A 466 16.96 -3.43 -25.31
N GLY A 467 17.02 -2.23 -24.71
CA GLY A 467 16.44 -1.03 -25.29
C GLY A 467 17.19 -0.46 -26.50
N THR A 468 18.34 -1.02 -26.88
CA THR A 468 19.20 -0.56 -27.97
C THR A 468 19.57 -1.69 -28.93
N ASN A 469 18.63 -2.61 -29.20
CA ASN A 469 18.74 -3.76 -30.10
C ASN A 469 19.97 -4.69 -29.79
N GLY A 470 20.23 -4.95 -28.52
CA GLY A 470 21.29 -5.82 -28.06
C GLY A 470 22.68 -5.18 -28.08
N VAL A 471 22.78 -3.86 -28.19
CA VAL A 471 24.05 -3.14 -28.19
C VAL A 471 24.19 -2.35 -26.88
N PRO A 472 24.98 -2.84 -25.90
CA PRO A 472 25.21 -2.14 -24.65
C PRO A 472 25.72 -0.72 -24.84
N GLN A 473 25.22 0.21 -24.07
CA GLN A 473 25.58 1.62 -24.11
C GLN A 473 26.27 2.08 -22.81
N SER A 474 26.87 3.27 -22.82
CA SER A 474 27.43 3.91 -21.63
C SER A 474 26.32 4.35 -20.67
N ASN A 475 26.66 4.60 -19.39
CA ASN A 475 25.72 5.16 -18.41
C ASN A 475 25.11 6.48 -18.92
N TRP A 476 23.77 6.54 -18.96
CA TRP A 476 23.03 7.72 -19.41
C TRP A 476 21.92 8.05 -18.43
N THR A 477 22.10 9.12 -17.68
CA THR A 477 21.12 9.76 -16.80
C THR A 477 20.94 11.22 -17.21
N GLU A 478 19.94 11.92 -16.68
CA GLU A 478 19.82 13.37 -16.92
C GLU A 478 21.05 14.14 -16.40
N GLN A 479 21.63 13.72 -15.28
CA GLN A 479 22.87 14.28 -14.74
C GLN A 479 24.07 14.08 -15.68
N THR A 480 24.26 12.86 -16.19
CA THR A 480 25.38 12.58 -17.13
C THR A 480 25.20 13.26 -18.48
N ALA A 481 23.98 13.53 -18.88
CA ALA A 481 23.64 14.31 -20.07
C ALA A 481 23.76 15.83 -19.85
N ASN A 482 24.05 16.30 -18.62
CA ASN A 482 24.05 17.71 -18.22
C ASN A 482 22.74 18.43 -18.55
N ASN A 483 21.61 17.73 -18.49
CA ASN A 483 20.30 18.33 -18.63
C ASN A 483 20.04 19.31 -17.47
N THR A 484 19.33 20.40 -17.75
CA THR A 484 18.86 21.28 -16.67
C THR A 484 17.65 20.63 -15.99
N PRO A 485 17.63 20.49 -14.66
CA PRO A 485 16.46 20.00 -13.94
C PRO A 485 15.25 20.87 -14.23
N ASN A 486 14.08 20.28 -14.33
CA ASN A 486 12.84 21.01 -14.61
C ASN A 486 11.61 20.12 -14.44
N ASP A 487 10.43 20.72 -14.60
CA ASP A 487 9.13 20.06 -14.60
C ASP A 487 9.06 18.99 -15.72
N ARG A 488 9.07 17.71 -15.31
CA ARG A 488 9.16 16.53 -16.16
C ARG A 488 7.90 15.68 -16.08
N ARG A 489 7.63 14.99 -17.20
CA ARG A 489 6.62 13.93 -17.32
C ARG A 489 7.26 12.70 -17.90
N PHE A 490 6.69 11.53 -17.58
CA PHE A 490 7.07 10.32 -18.30
C PHE A 490 5.86 9.44 -18.67
N VAL A 491 6.08 8.56 -19.63
CA VAL A 491 5.15 7.51 -20.02
C VAL A 491 5.91 6.18 -20.05
N GLN A 492 5.39 5.22 -19.31
CA GLN A 492 5.79 3.82 -19.39
C GLN A 492 4.81 3.12 -20.30
N SER A 493 5.26 2.27 -21.22
CA SER A 493 4.35 1.56 -22.13
C SER A 493 4.80 0.14 -22.45
N ALA A 494 3.81 -0.70 -22.74
CA ALA A 494 3.92 -2.10 -23.13
C ALA A 494 3.28 -2.33 -24.50
N GLY A 495 3.84 -3.25 -25.28
CA GLY A 495 3.41 -3.57 -26.63
C GLY A 495 4.55 -3.51 -27.66
N PRO A 496 4.30 -3.80 -28.97
CA PRO A 496 2.96 -3.99 -29.57
C PRO A 496 2.35 -5.35 -29.34
N PHE A 497 1.01 -5.42 -29.34
CA PHE A 497 0.26 -6.66 -29.33
C PHE A 497 -1.07 -6.53 -30.11
N VAL A 498 -1.79 -7.64 -30.32
CA VAL A 498 -3.07 -7.69 -31.01
C VAL A 498 -4.23 -7.78 -29.99
N LEU A 499 -5.05 -6.75 -29.93
CA LEU A 499 -6.20 -6.68 -29.01
C LEU A 499 -7.48 -7.16 -29.72
N LYS A 500 -7.92 -8.38 -29.43
CA LYS A 500 -9.14 -8.96 -30.00
C LYS A 500 -10.40 -8.52 -29.25
N PRO A 501 -11.58 -8.51 -29.88
CA PRO A 501 -12.86 -8.38 -29.18
C PRO A 501 -13.01 -9.42 -28.07
N GLY A 502 -13.44 -8.99 -26.87
CA GLY A 502 -13.57 -9.85 -25.70
C GLY A 502 -12.26 -10.15 -24.95
N ALA A 503 -11.12 -9.70 -25.45
CA ALA A 503 -9.84 -9.91 -24.75
C ALA A 503 -9.84 -9.17 -23.40
N VAL A 504 -9.30 -9.84 -22.39
CA VAL A 504 -9.08 -9.31 -21.04
C VAL A 504 -7.58 -9.20 -20.81
N ASN A 505 -7.14 -8.04 -20.36
CA ASN A 505 -5.76 -7.75 -20.00
C ASN A 505 -5.74 -7.02 -18.66
N ASN A 506 -4.58 -7.00 -17.99
CA ASN A 506 -4.40 -6.24 -16.78
C ASN A 506 -3.23 -5.27 -16.93
N ILE A 507 -3.30 -4.18 -16.19
CA ILE A 507 -2.16 -3.32 -15.85
C ILE A 507 -2.13 -3.21 -14.33
N THR A 508 -1.01 -3.54 -13.74
CA THR A 508 -0.77 -3.36 -12.31
C THR A 508 0.46 -2.48 -12.12
N VAL A 509 0.29 -1.38 -11.39
CA VAL A 509 1.37 -0.46 -11.06
C VAL A 509 1.46 -0.23 -9.55
N GLY A 510 2.68 -0.03 -9.06
CA GLY A 510 2.95 0.39 -7.69
C GLY A 510 3.63 1.73 -7.65
N VAL A 511 3.20 2.62 -6.78
CA VAL A 511 3.90 3.86 -6.49
C VAL A 511 4.73 3.66 -5.23
N VAL A 512 6.03 3.82 -5.38
CA VAL A 512 7.03 3.61 -4.33
C VAL A 512 7.70 4.94 -4.01
N TRP A 513 7.88 5.25 -2.74
CA TRP A 513 8.59 6.43 -2.29
C TRP A 513 9.65 6.01 -1.27
N ALA A 514 10.87 6.54 -1.42
CA ALA A 514 11.96 6.29 -0.50
C ALA A 514 12.86 7.53 -0.36
N ARG A 515 13.54 7.65 0.78
CA ARG A 515 14.42 8.77 1.10
C ARG A 515 15.67 8.26 1.80
N SER A 516 16.83 8.55 1.23
CA SER A 516 18.11 8.38 1.91
C SER A 516 18.30 9.47 2.96
N GLN A 517 19.03 9.17 4.04
CA GLN A 517 19.36 10.17 5.07
C GLN A 517 20.66 10.92 4.79
N ASN A 518 21.47 10.40 3.89
CA ASN A 518 22.82 10.90 3.58
C ASN A 518 23.01 11.03 2.08
N GLY A 519 23.69 12.07 1.64
CA GLY A 519 24.24 12.14 0.32
C GLY A 519 23.46 12.90 -0.71
N ASP A 520 23.73 12.59 -1.97
CA ASP A 520 23.09 13.23 -3.11
C ASP A 520 21.72 12.61 -3.41
N PRO A 521 20.91 13.26 -4.24
CA PRO A 521 19.57 12.77 -4.58
C PRO A 521 19.55 11.37 -5.20
N PHE A 522 20.62 10.95 -5.86
CA PHE A 522 20.69 9.62 -6.46
C PHE A 522 20.82 8.49 -5.43
N GLU A 523 21.29 8.78 -4.20
CA GLU A 523 21.23 7.81 -3.10
C GLU A 523 19.78 7.49 -2.70
N SER A 524 18.87 8.45 -2.84
CA SER A 524 17.42 8.20 -2.68
C SER A 524 16.87 7.32 -3.80
N VAL A 525 17.44 7.35 -5.02
CA VAL A 525 17.10 6.40 -6.10
C VAL A 525 17.55 4.98 -5.75
N GLU A 526 18.72 4.80 -5.13
CA GLU A 526 19.15 3.48 -4.67
C GLU A 526 18.27 2.94 -3.52
N ALA A 527 17.87 3.81 -2.58
CA ALA A 527 16.89 3.46 -1.56
C ALA A 527 15.53 3.10 -2.18
N LEU A 528 15.10 3.83 -3.21
CA LEU A 528 13.88 3.55 -3.97
C LEU A 528 13.93 2.18 -4.65
N ARG A 529 15.05 1.81 -5.27
CA ARG A 529 15.25 0.48 -5.88
C ARG A 529 15.10 -0.64 -4.86
N THR A 530 15.69 -0.47 -3.68
CA THR A 530 15.57 -1.43 -2.57
C THR A 530 14.12 -1.55 -2.09
N ALA A 531 13.40 -0.44 -1.95
CA ALA A 531 11.99 -0.45 -1.60
C ALA A 531 11.13 -1.08 -2.70
N ASN A 532 11.49 -0.85 -3.96
CA ASN A 532 10.82 -1.43 -5.12
C ASN A 532 10.95 -2.96 -5.19
N ASP A 533 12.11 -3.52 -4.83
CA ASP A 533 12.28 -4.97 -4.76
C ASP A 533 11.29 -5.62 -3.77
N LYS A 534 10.92 -4.92 -2.68
CA LYS A 534 9.86 -5.36 -1.77
C LYS A 534 8.47 -5.25 -2.39
N ALA A 535 8.20 -4.19 -3.16
CA ALA A 535 6.94 -4.02 -3.86
C ALA A 535 6.76 -5.11 -4.93
N GLN A 536 7.81 -5.45 -5.67
CA GLN A 536 7.83 -6.55 -6.63
C GLN A 536 7.55 -7.90 -5.94
N ALA A 537 8.25 -8.21 -4.86
CA ALA A 537 8.02 -9.42 -4.09
C ALA A 537 6.59 -9.50 -3.53
N LEU A 538 6.02 -8.38 -3.10
CA LEU A 538 4.63 -8.30 -2.66
C LEU A 538 3.65 -8.59 -3.81
N PHE A 539 3.88 -8.02 -4.98
CA PHE A 539 3.11 -8.30 -6.19
C PHE A 539 3.18 -9.78 -6.60
N GLU A 540 4.37 -10.37 -6.65
CA GLU A 540 4.59 -11.78 -7.00
C GLU A 540 3.85 -12.74 -6.07
N ASN A 541 3.60 -12.33 -4.83
CA ASN A 541 2.83 -13.08 -3.84
C ASN A 541 1.37 -12.61 -3.71
N CYS A 542 0.77 -12.10 -4.79
CA CYS A 542 -0.61 -11.64 -4.84
C CYS A 542 -0.95 -10.64 -3.75
N PHE A 543 -0.03 -9.74 -3.44
CA PHE A 543 -0.21 -8.75 -2.38
C PHE A 543 -0.55 -9.35 -1.01
N LYS A 544 -0.11 -10.58 -0.73
CA LYS A 544 -0.27 -11.21 0.58
C LYS A 544 0.79 -10.68 1.53
N VAL A 545 0.43 -9.70 2.33
CA VAL A 545 1.24 -9.26 3.48
C VAL A 545 0.98 -10.22 4.63
N LEU A 546 2.04 -10.70 5.31
CA LEU A 546 1.88 -11.46 6.54
C LEU A 546 1.09 -10.61 7.53
N ASP A 547 -0.02 -11.16 8.00
CA ASP A 547 -0.88 -10.47 8.94
C ASP A 547 -0.30 -10.63 10.35
N ALA A 548 0.35 -9.59 10.84
CA ALA A 548 0.95 -9.60 12.18
C ALA A 548 -0.13 -9.74 13.27
N PRO A 549 0.21 -10.18 14.51
CA PRO A 549 -0.75 -10.20 15.60
C PRO A 549 -1.32 -8.80 15.83
N HIS A 550 -2.62 -8.67 16.03
CA HIS A 550 -3.24 -7.40 16.37
C HIS A 550 -2.69 -6.88 17.70
N ALA A 551 -2.47 -5.58 17.78
CA ALA A 551 -2.10 -4.95 19.03
C ALA A 551 -3.20 -5.14 20.08
N PRO A 552 -2.84 -5.44 21.35
CA PRO A 552 -3.83 -5.54 22.41
C PRO A 552 -4.43 -4.17 22.71
N GLU A 553 -5.63 -4.16 23.25
CA GLU A 553 -6.20 -2.99 23.89
C GLU A 553 -5.41 -2.67 25.17
N LEU A 554 -5.04 -1.41 25.33
CA LEU A 554 -4.32 -0.92 26.50
C LEU A 554 -5.27 -0.06 27.35
N GLN A 555 -5.51 -0.48 28.58
CA GLN A 555 -6.22 0.29 29.58
C GLN A 555 -5.24 0.83 30.63
N ILE A 556 -5.44 2.08 31.05
CA ILE A 556 -4.57 2.74 32.03
C ILE A 556 -5.40 3.15 33.25
N GLN A 557 -4.99 2.69 34.44
CA GLN A 557 -5.50 3.17 35.71
C GLN A 557 -4.49 4.12 36.34
N GLU A 558 -5.00 5.25 36.81
CA GLU A 558 -4.23 6.36 37.31
C GLU A 558 -4.20 6.37 38.85
N LEU A 559 -3.00 6.30 39.40
CA LEU A 559 -2.75 6.30 40.84
C LEU A 559 -1.72 7.39 41.21
N ASN A 560 -1.50 7.58 42.49
CA ASN A 560 -0.51 8.53 42.98
C ASN A 560 0.92 8.14 42.56
N ASN A 561 1.50 8.89 41.63
CA ASN A 561 2.82 8.67 41.01
C ASN A 561 3.00 7.27 40.40
N GLU A 562 1.92 6.65 40.01
CA GLU A 562 1.87 5.28 39.47
C GLU A 562 0.77 5.16 38.41
N LEU A 563 1.02 4.38 37.38
CA LEU A 563 0.05 3.96 36.38
C LEU A 563 0.00 2.43 36.34
N ILE A 564 -1.19 1.86 36.31
CA ILE A 564 -1.37 0.43 36.06
C ILE A 564 -1.83 0.26 34.64
N LEU A 565 -1.03 -0.44 33.86
CA LEU A 565 -1.29 -0.77 32.46
C LEU A 565 -1.88 -2.17 32.38
N THR A 566 -3.03 -2.33 31.75
CA THR A 566 -3.69 -3.62 31.55
C THR A 566 -3.90 -3.89 30.07
N LEU A 567 -3.56 -5.10 29.64
CA LEU A 567 -3.71 -5.57 28.25
C LEU A 567 -4.89 -6.53 28.13
N SER A 568 -5.65 -6.41 27.05
CA SER A 568 -6.69 -7.37 26.67
C SER A 568 -6.74 -7.53 25.15
N ASN A 569 -7.12 -8.72 24.68
CA ASN A 569 -7.37 -8.98 23.27
C ASN A 569 -8.88 -9.12 23.08
N PRO A 570 -9.53 -8.23 22.29
CA PRO A 570 -10.95 -8.35 22.01
C PRO A 570 -11.25 -9.58 21.14
N VAL A 571 -12.49 -10.03 21.16
CA VAL A 571 -12.91 -11.29 20.48
C VAL A 571 -12.66 -11.27 18.97
N ASN A 572 -12.74 -10.10 18.34
CA ASN A 572 -12.48 -9.90 16.92
C ASN A 572 -10.98 -9.75 16.60
N SER A 573 -10.09 -9.84 17.59
CA SER A 573 -8.66 -9.84 17.36
C SER A 573 -8.19 -11.18 16.80
N ASN A 574 -7.27 -11.15 15.80
CA ASN A 574 -6.58 -12.36 15.37
C ASN A 574 -5.68 -12.96 16.45
N ASN A 575 -5.43 -12.20 17.53
CA ASN A 575 -4.70 -12.65 18.71
C ASN A 575 -5.63 -12.89 19.93
N TYR A 576 -6.93 -13.14 19.69
CA TYR A 576 -7.85 -13.49 20.78
C TYR A 576 -7.37 -14.72 21.54
N ASN A 577 -7.37 -14.63 22.89
CA ASN A 577 -6.82 -15.67 23.76
C ASN A 577 -5.36 -16.06 23.48
N GLU A 578 -4.58 -15.13 22.85
CA GLU A 578 -3.18 -15.40 22.48
C GLU A 578 -3.03 -16.54 21.47
N GLY A 579 -4.08 -16.79 20.69
CA GLY A 579 -4.15 -17.85 19.69
C GLY A 579 -3.71 -17.42 18.28
N TYR A 580 -2.85 -16.41 18.17
CA TYR A 580 -2.36 -15.96 16.86
C TYR A 580 -1.47 -17.00 16.21
N GLU A 581 -1.81 -17.32 14.97
CA GLU A 581 -1.04 -18.16 14.05
C GLU A 581 -1.12 -17.57 12.64
N GLU A 582 0.03 -17.41 11.97
CA GLU A 582 0.11 -16.91 10.59
C GLU A 582 1.03 -17.80 9.74
N TYR A 583 0.47 -18.39 8.71
CA TYR A 583 1.21 -19.21 7.74
C TYR A 583 2.01 -18.35 6.78
N ASP A 584 3.32 -18.62 6.68
CA ASP A 584 4.23 -17.95 5.75
C ASP A 584 4.50 -18.84 4.53
N PRO A 585 3.96 -18.49 3.35
CA PRO A 585 4.17 -19.26 2.13
C PRO A 585 5.63 -19.25 1.64
N PHE A 586 6.41 -18.23 2.01
CA PHE A 586 7.85 -18.17 1.66
C PHE A 586 8.65 -19.26 2.34
N ILE A 587 8.35 -19.53 3.60
CA ILE A 587 8.99 -20.64 4.32
C ILE A 587 8.67 -21.98 3.64
N ALA A 588 7.44 -22.13 3.13
CA ALA A 588 7.03 -23.33 2.42
C ALA A 588 7.83 -23.57 1.15
N THR A 589 8.20 -22.51 0.46
CA THR A 589 9.04 -22.57 -0.75
C THR A 589 10.50 -22.80 -0.41
N ALA A 590 11.00 -22.16 0.66
CA ALA A 590 12.40 -22.27 1.09
C ALA A 590 12.73 -23.66 1.70
N ASP A 591 11.85 -24.19 2.54
CA ASP A 591 11.95 -25.53 3.13
C ASP A 591 10.56 -26.16 3.36
N PRO A 592 10.14 -27.12 2.52
CA PRO A 592 8.84 -27.79 2.66
C PRO A 592 8.64 -28.52 3.99
N ASN A 593 9.69 -28.85 4.73
CA ASN A 593 9.64 -29.62 5.98
C ASN A 593 9.75 -28.75 7.24
N ALA A 594 10.01 -27.43 7.08
CA ALA A 594 10.15 -26.51 8.19
C ALA A 594 8.81 -26.14 8.82
N ASP A 595 8.85 -25.57 10.03
CA ASP A 595 7.70 -24.89 10.61
C ASP A 595 7.42 -23.61 9.82
N LYS A 596 6.22 -23.51 9.25
CA LYS A 596 5.78 -22.47 8.35
C LYS A 596 4.95 -21.39 9.01
N THR A 597 4.78 -21.49 10.34
CA THR A 597 3.80 -20.69 11.06
C THR A 597 4.49 -19.76 12.04
N TYR A 598 4.18 -18.46 11.95
CA TYR A 598 4.46 -17.53 13.04
C TYR A 598 3.43 -17.72 14.14
N ASN A 599 3.88 -17.92 15.36
CA ASN A 599 3.02 -18.07 16.52
C ASN A 599 3.18 -16.88 17.46
N PHE A 600 2.12 -16.53 18.21
CA PHE A 600 2.20 -15.50 19.25
C PHE A 600 3.35 -15.79 20.20
N GLN A 601 4.13 -14.74 20.55
CA GLN A 601 5.30 -14.88 21.43
C GLN A 601 5.26 -13.96 22.64
N GLY A 602 4.63 -12.78 22.55
CA GLY A 602 4.61 -11.88 23.69
C GLY A 602 4.09 -10.48 23.42
N TYR A 603 4.25 -9.62 24.41
CA TYR A 603 3.84 -8.21 24.38
C TYR A 603 5.00 -7.28 24.73
N GLN A 604 4.95 -6.08 24.12
CA GLN A 604 5.82 -4.94 24.44
C GLN A 604 4.95 -3.70 24.66
N ILE A 605 5.27 -2.91 25.70
CA ILE A 605 4.65 -1.61 25.94
C ILE A 605 5.73 -0.54 25.92
N PHE A 606 5.49 0.49 25.14
CA PHE A 606 6.40 1.62 24.97
C PHE A 606 5.80 2.88 25.60
N GLN A 607 6.65 3.66 26.30
CA GLN A 607 6.34 5.03 26.61
C GLN A 607 6.71 5.89 25.40
N LEU A 608 5.78 6.76 24.99
CA LEU A 608 5.95 7.63 23.83
C LEU A 608 6.27 9.06 24.24
N LYS A 609 6.99 9.79 23.42
CA LYS A 609 7.29 11.20 23.60
C LYS A 609 6.03 12.07 23.49
N ASP A 610 5.14 11.76 22.54
CA ASP A 610 3.87 12.42 22.29
C ASP A 610 2.88 11.49 21.56
N THR A 611 1.68 12.00 21.27
CA THR A 611 0.60 11.23 20.63
C THR A 611 0.76 11.04 19.12
N LYS A 612 1.79 11.62 18.50
CA LYS A 612 2.03 11.52 17.06
C LYS A 612 2.93 10.34 16.69
N VAL A 613 3.56 9.73 17.69
CA VAL A 613 4.46 8.59 17.47
C VAL A 613 3.64 7.38 17.05
N SER A 614 3.95 6.84 15.89
CA SER A 614 3.32 5.66 15.29
C SER A 614 4.08 4.37 15.61
N VAL A 615 3.47 3.22 15.29
CA VAL A 615 4.11 1.90 15.48
C VAL A 615 5.41 1.77 14.69
N SER A 616 5.52 2.37 13.52
CA SER A 616 6.74 2.34 12.69
C SER A 616 7.93 3.07 13.35
N GLU A 617 7.66 3.96 14.30
CA GLU A 617 8.68 4.78 14.97
C GLU A 617 9.11 4.25 16.35
N LEU A 618 8.60 3.09 16.76
CA LEU A 618 8.90 2.49 18.07
C LEU A 618 10.38 2.07 18.23
N SER A 619 11.12 1.93 17.15
CA SER A 619 12.56 1.67 17.16
C SER A 619 13.41 2.92 17.39
N ASP A 620 12.85 4.12 17.27
CA ASP A 620 13.55 5.39 17.51
C ASP A 620 13.56 5.73 19.03
N PRO A 621 14.70 5.63 19.73
CA PRO A 621 14.78 5.88 21.18
C PRO A 621 14.51 7.34 21.55
N THR A 622 14.50 8.26 20.59
CA THR A 622 14.12 9.66 20.82
C THR A 622 12.60 9.87 20.84
N LYS A 623 11.84 8.93 20.30
CA LYS A 623 10.38 8.98 20.17
C LYS A 623 9.66 7.96 21.06
N ALA A 624 10.20 6.74 21.20
CA ALA A 624 9.61 5.67 21.98
C ALA A 624 10.67 4.95 22.83
N ARG A 625 10.28 4.49 24.02
CA ARG A 625 11.15 3.73 24.94
C ARG A 625 10.39 2.57 25.53
N LEU A 626 10.97 1.37 25.44
CA LEU A 626 10.39 0.15 25.98
C LEU A 626 10.29 0.22 27.50
N VAL A 627 9.08 0.12 28.05
CA VAL A 627 8.77 0.14 29.48
C VAL A 627 8.57 -1.26 30.03
N VAL A 628 7.87 -2.10 29.26
CA VAL A 628 7.45 -3.45 29.66
C VAL A 628 7.62 -4.40 28.50
N GLN A 629 8.07 -5.62 28.82
CA GLN A 629 8.09 -6.74 27.91
C GLN A 629 7.73 -8.01 28.69
N CYS A 630 6.95 -8.88 28.09
CA CYS A 630 6.74 -10.23 28.57
C CYS A 630 6.61 -11.21 27.39
N ASP A 631 7.03 -12.44 27.60
CA ASP A 631 7.14 -13.47 26.59
C ASP A 631 6.61 -14.81 27.12
N ILE A 632 6.20 -15.69 26.22
CA ILE A 632 5.83 -17.06 26.54
C ILE A 632 7.04 -17.78 27.19
N LYS A 633 6.76 -18.73 28.05
CA LYS A 633 7.81 -19.57 28.67
C LYS A 633 8.05 -20.80 27.78
N ASP A 634 8.94 -20.65 26.80
CA ASP A 634 9.25 -21.67 25.78
C ASP A 634 10.74 -21.75 25.41
N ASP A 635 11.60 -21.13 26.24
CA ASP A 635 13.05 -21.01 26.05
C ASP A 635 13.49 -20.05 24.93
N VAL A 636 12.56 -19.34 24.25
CA VAL A 636 12.85 -18.28 23.28
C VAL A 636 12.85 -16.92 23.99
N SER A 637 13.99 -16.49 24.50
CA SER A 637 14.10 -15.21 25.23
C SER A 637 14.70 -14.06 24.39
N LYS A 638 15.43 -14.39 23.34
CA LYS A 638 16.04 -13.39 22.46
C LYS A 638 15.61 -13.60 21.02
N ILE A 639 15.10 -12.55 20.42
CA ILE A 639 14.74 -12.54 19.00
C ILE A 639 15.53 -11.45 18.30
N ILE A 640 16.19 -11.81 17.21
CA ILE A 640 17.07 -10.96 16.42
C ILE A 640 16.56 -10.97 14.99
N ASN A 641 16.30 -9.80 14.43
CA ASN A 641 16.12 -9.62 13.00
C ASN A 641 17.46 -9.18 12.38
N PHE A 642 17.72 -9.61 11.19
CA PHE A 642 18.80 -9.08 10.37
C PHE A 642 18.23 -8.04 9.43
N GLU A 643 18.64 -6.79 9.58
CA GLU A 643 18.16 -5.66 8.84
C GLU A 643 19.30 -5.05 8.02
N PHE A 644 18.99 -4.63 6.81
CA PHE A 644 19.99 -4.02 5.97
C PHE A 644 20.32 -2.62 6.53
N SER A 645 21.62 -2.36 6.71
CA SER A 645 22.17 -1.05 7.06
C SER A 645 22.81 -0.42 5.84
N ASP A 646 22.26 0.68 5.35
CA ASP A 646 22.83 1.42 4.22
C ASP A 646 24.21 1.97 4.56
N GLU A 647 24.44 2.40 5.80
CA GLU A 647 25.74 2.91 6.28
C GLU A 647 26.84 1.84 6.17
N LEU A 648 26.51 0.60 6.52
CA LEU A 648 27.47 -0.52 6.51
C LEU A 648 27.40 -1.37 5.24
N ASN A 649 26.43 -1.11 4.37
CA ASN A 649 26.11 -1.91 3.17
C ASN A 649 26.07 -3.42 3.48
N ALA A 650 25.46 -3.77 4.61
CA ALA A 650 25.39 -5.13 5.11
C ALA A 650 24.14 -5.38 5.96
N SER A 651 23.68 -6.63 6.01
CA SER A 651 22.66 -7.05 6.96
C SER A 651 23.24 -7.12 8.37
N ILE A 652 22.75 -6.27 9.27
CA ILE A 652 23.20 -6.21 10.67
C ILE A 652 22.17 -6.87 11.60
N PRO A 653 22.62 -7.51 12.71
CA PRO A 653 21.71 -8.06 13.69
C PRO A 653 21.08 -6.95 14.55
N VAL A 654 19.77 -6.87 14.53
CA VAL A 654 18.97 -5.95 15.38
C VAL A 654 18.20 -6.77 16.40
N GLN A 655 18.50 -6.58 17.67
CA GLN A 655 17.79 -7.26 18.75
C GLN A 655 16.41 -6.63 18.94
N ARG A 656 15.35 -7.38 18.65
CA ARG A 656 13.95 -6.96 18.78
C ARG A 656 13.35 -7.33 20.13
N VAL A 657 13.74 -8.47 20.68
CA VAL A 657 13.26 -8.98 21.97
C VAL A 657 14.44 -9.39 22.85
N ASN A 658 14.36 -9.05 24.13
CA ASN A 658 15.22 -9.56 25.19
C ASN A 658 14.33 -9.88 26.40
N GLY A 659 13.61 -10.99 26.30
CA GLY A 659 12.61 -11.41 27.26
C GLY A 659 13.17 -12.09 28.50
N GLU A 660 12.32 -12.23 29.50
CA GLU A 660 12.65 -12.92 30.76
C GLU A 660 12.30 -14.40 30.75
N ASN A 661 11.58 -14.87 29.71
CA ASN A 661 11.07 -16.25 29.58
C ASN A 661 10.28 -16.71 30.84
N LYS A 662 9.44 -15.79 31.38
CA LYS A 662 8.67 -16.02 32.61
C LYS A 662 7.18 -16.27 32.41
N GLY A 663 6.72 -16.19 31.18
CA GLY A 663 5.31 -16.31 30.81
C GLY A 663 4.60 -14.96 30.69
N ILE A 664 3.44 -14.99 30.05
CA ILE A 664 2.63 -13.82 29.75
C ILE A 664 2.03 -13.21 31.01
N ARG A 665 1.98 -11.90 31.02
CA ARG A 665 1.30 -11.09 32.04
C ARG A 665 0.45 -10.03 31.33
N HIS A 666 -0.73 -9.77 31.89
CA HIS A 666 -1.69 -8.81 31.32
C HIS A 666 -1.79 -7.51 32.10
N SER A 667 -1.09 -7.38 33.22
CA SER A 667 -1.09 -6.13 34.01
C SER A 667 0.29 -5.79 34.53
N PHE A 668 0.59 -4.48 34.56
CA PHE A 668 1.92 -3.95 34.88
C PHE A 668 1.80 -2.62 35.65
N SER A 669 2.58 -2.47 36.71
CA SER A 669 2.74 -1.20 37.45
C SER A 669 3.92 -0.42 36.86
N VAL A 670 3.67 0.79 36.43
CA VAL A 670 4.67 1.72 35.91
C VAL A 670 4.78 2.92 36.84
N LYS A 671 6.00 3.18 37.33
CA LYS A 671 6.36 4.28 38.25
C LYS A 671 7.44 5.19 37.69
N THR A 672 7.96 4.86 36.53
CA THR A 672 9.12 5.54 35.94
C THR A 672 8.77 6.25 34.64
N ASP A 673 9.27 7.49 34.52
CA ASP A 673 9.27 8.27 33.29
C ASP A 673 10.63 8.06 32.58
N LEU A 674 10.64 7.27 31.51
CA LEU A 674 11.88 6.96 30.78
C LEU A 674 12.45 8.17 30.00
N PHE A 675 11.64 9.22 29.75
CA PHE A 675 12.10 10.45 29.11
C PHE A 675 12.58 11.52 30.10
N ALA A 676 12.46 11.30 31.41
CA ALA A 676 12.89 12.25 32.39
C ALA A 676 14.42 12.40 32.43
N GLN A 677 14.87 13.65 32.67
CA GLN A 677 16.25 13.94 32.95
C GLN A 677 16.39 14.17 34.48
N GLY A 678 17.09 13.29 35.17
CA GLY A 678 17.29 13.33 36.61
C GLY A 678 16.38 12.38 37.37
N ASN A 679 15.39 12.89 38.13
CA ASN A 679 14.44 12.00 38.83
C ASN A 679 13.46 11.35 37.83
N MET A 680 13.53 10.04 37.73
CA MET A 680 12.73 9.24 36.80
C MET A 680 11.35 8.84 37.33
N GLN A 681 10.92 9.28 38.52
CA GLN A 681 9.59 8.99 39.02
C GLN A 681 8.51 9.71 38.19
N LEU A 682 7.37 9.01 37.97
CA LEU A 682 6.19 9.66 37.43
C LEU A 682 5.73 10.80 38.32
N VAL A 683 5.32 11.90 37.73
CA VAL A 683 4.88 13.12 38.42
C VAL A 683 3.36 13.24 38.24
N ASN A 684 2.63 13.45 39.36
CA ASN A 684 1.19 13.68 39.33
C ASN A 684 0.83 14.89 38.44
N PHE A 685 -0.28 14.82 37.76
CA PHE A 685 -0.84 15.83 36.85
C PHE A 685 0.01 16.12 35.60
N LYS A 686 0.98 15.25 35.28
CA LYS A 686 1.73 15.25 34.02
C LYS A 686 1.16 14.17 33.11
N ARG A 687 0.99 14.48 31.83
CA ARG A 687 0.54 13.53 30.80
C ARG A 687 1.65 12.61 30.36
N TYR A 688 1.35 11.34 30.27
CA TYR A 688 2.22 10.30 29.74
C TYR A 688 1.48 9.51 28.67
N TYR A 689 2.19 9.07 27.65
CA TYR A 689 1.62 8.34 26.52
C TYR A 689 2.25 6.98 26.41
N TYR A 690 1.41 5.97 26.18
CA TYR A 690 1.83 4.58 26.06
C TYR A 690 1.18 3.94 24.85
N LEU A 691 1.91 2.98 24.25
CA LEU A 691 1.42 2.16 23.16
C LEU A 691 1.86 0.72 23.41
N ALA A 692 0.93 -0.22 23.21
CA ALA A 692 1.19 -1.65 23.37
C ALA A 692 1.16 -2.35 22.02
N ILE A 693 2.04 -3.31 21.82
CA ILE A 693 2.06 -4.21 20.67
C ILE A 693 2.17 -5.66 21.12
N ALA A 694 1.60 -6.57 20.34
CA ALA A 694 1.88 -8.00 20.41
C ALA A 694 2.97 -8.34 19.38
N TYR A 695 3.68 -9.43 19.59
CA TYR A 695 4.62 -9.94 18.59
C TYR A 695 4.58 -11.47 18.52
N ALA A 696 4.91 -11.95 17.34
CA ALA A 696 5.00 -13.35 16.99
C ALA A 696 6.43 -13.73 16.59
N TYR A 697 6.70 -15.01 16.59
CA TYR A 697 7.99 -15.59 16.29
C TYR A 697 7.88 -16.80 15.37
N ASN A 698 8.83 -16.88 14.44
CA ASN A 698 9.19 -18.08 13.71
C ASN A 698 10.69 -18.04 13.40
N ASN A 699 11.36 -19.17 13.47
CA ASN A 699 12.74 -19.31 13.03
C ASN A 699 12.94 -20.71 12.44
N TYR A 700 12.56 -20.88 11.16
CA TYR A 700 12.67 -22.17 10.47
C TYR A 700 14.12 -22.56 10.19
N LYS A 701 15.02 -21.58 10.02
CA LYS A 701 16.45 -21.79 9.78
C LYS A 701 17.24 -20.56 10.24
N ASN A 702 18.25 -20.78 11.07
CA ASN A 702 19.10 -19.68 11.54
C ASN A 702 19.84 -19.04 10.37
N TYR A 703 19.79 -17.72 10.28
CA TYR A 703 20.60 -16.92 9.36
C TYR A 703 21.96 -16.58 10.02
N THR A 704 23.04 -16.79 9.28
CA THR A 704 24.39 -16.39 9.70
C THR A 704 25.12 -15.79 8.49
N PRO A 705 25.44 -14.50 8.50
CA PRO A 705 26.01 -13.82 7.33
C PRO A 705 27.38 -14.35 6.91
N ASP A 706 28.14 -14.90 7.86
CA ASP A 706 29.52 -15.40 7.62
C ASP A 706 29.57 -16.89 7.26
N ASP A 707 28.43 -17.59 7.24
CA ASP A 707 28.34 -19.01 6.90
C ASP A 707 27.62 -19.21 5.57
N PRO A 708 28.32 -19.62 4.48
CA PRO A 708 27.71 -19.86 3.18
C PRO A 708 26.56 -20.89 3.19
N THR A 709 26.49 -21.76 4.21
CA THR A 709 25.43 -22.78 4.35
C THR A 709 24.22 -22.28 5.10
N ALA A 710 24.30 -21.07 5.70
CA ALA A 710 23.24 -20.43 6.49
C ALA A 710 22.86 -19.04 5.96
N ILE A 711 23.40 -18.63 4.83
CA ILE A 711 23.10 -17.33 4.19
C ILE A 711 21.66 -17.23 3.66
N ASP A 712 21.03 -18.38 3.42
CA ASP A 712 19.63 -18.54 3.03
C ASP A 712 18.67 -18.70 4.24
N GLY A 713 19.17 -18.50 5.47
CA GLY A 713 18.39 -18.58 6.69
C GLY A 713 17.40 -17.42 6.84
N GLN A 714 16.53 -17.55 7.85
CA GLN A 714 15.48 -16.58 8.13
C GLN A 714 16.06 -15.30 8.73
N LYS A 715 16.01 -14.20 7.99
CA LYS A 715 16.47 -12.88 8.44
C LYS A 715 15.49 -12.19 9.36
N LYS A 716 14.20 -12.45 9.22
CA LYS A 716 13.11 -11.82 10.01
C LYS A 716 12.38 -12.88 10.81
N SER A 717 12.81 -13.12 12.04
CA SER A 717 12.16 -14.05 12.97
C SER A 717 11.08 -13.39 13.84
N TYR A 718 11.06 -12.06 13.91
CA TYR A 718 10.14 -11.24 14.69
C TYR A 718 9.10 -10.59 13.81
N LEU A 719 7.83 -10.78 14.14
CA LEU A 719 6.69 -10.16 13.48
C LEU A 719 5.83 -9.43 14.52
N ALA A 720 5.81 -8.09 14.48
CA ALA A 720 5.11 -7.26 15.46
C ALA A 720 3.82 -6.67 14.92
N SER A 721 2.90 -6.32 15.83
CA SER A 721 1.64 -5.63 15.52
C SER A 721 1.86 -4.42 14.63
N ARG A 722 1.01 -4.28 13.61
CA ARG A 722 0.95 -3.13 12.72
C ARG A 722 -0.36 -2.38 12.83
N LYS A 723 -1.41 -3.08 13.29
CA LYS A 723 -2.77 -2.56 13.48
C LYS A 723 -3.38 -3.14 14.75
N ALA A 724 -4.45 -2.51 15.23
CA ALA A 724 -5.32 -3.05 16.26
C ALA A 724 -6.39 -3.97 15.64
N ALA A 725 -7.22 -4.61 16.46
CA ALA A 725 -8.36 -5.39 15.96
C ALA A 725 -9.34 -4.52 15.14
N ILE A 726 -9.42 -3.22 15.44
CA ILE A 726 -10.17 -2.23 14.66
C ILE A 726 -9.28 -1.02 14.42
N GLY A 727 -8.80 -0.88 13.17
CA GLY A 727 -8.06 0.29 12.72
C GLY A 727 -6.62 0.41 13.26
N GLU A 728 -6.15 1.64 13.42
CA GLU A 728 -4.79 1.95 13.82
C GLU A 728 -4.53 1.67 15.31
N VAL A 729 -3.27 1.32 15.65
CA VAL A 729 -2.83 1.26 17.04
C VAL A 729 -2.72 2.68 17.59
N LYS A 730 -3.53 3.01 18.59
CA LYS A 730 -3.60 4.36 19.14
C LYS A 730 -2.79 4.48 20.44
N PRO A 731 -2.00 5.56 20.60
CA PRO A 731 -1.43 5.91 21.89
C PRO A 731 -2.52 6.17 22.95
N MET A 732 -2.32 5.62 24.13
CA MET A 732 -3.17 5.86 25.30
C MET A 732 -2.51 6.87 26.24
N GLU A 733 -3.30 7.83 26.73
CA GLU A 733 -2.88 8.84 27.69
C GLU A 733 -3.15 8.39 29.12
N GLY A 734 -2.19 8.60 30.02
CA GLY A 734 -2.36 8.41 31.47
C GLY A 734 -1.82 9.62 32.25
N ILE A 735 -2.58 10.07 33.24
CA ILE A 735 -2.26 11.21 34.10
C ILE A 735 -2.25 10.76 35.57
N PRO A 736 -1.10 10.40 36.14
CA PRO A 736 -1.03 10.03 37.54
C PRO A 736 -1.61 11.13 38.44
N HIS A 737 -2.42 10.75 39.40
CA HIS A 737 -3.02 11.68 40.35
C HIS A 737 -3.46 10.97 41.66
N PHE A 738 -3.94 11.74 42.61
CA PHE A 738 -4.47 11.19 43.84
C PHE A 738 -5.92 10.71 43.64
N PRO A 739 -6.23 9.41 43.69
CA PRO A 739 -7.57 8.89 43.40
C PRO A 739 -8.60 9.13 44.52
N GLN A 740 -8.19 9.50 45.74
CA GLN A 740 -9.07 9.67 46.89
C GLN A 740 -10.21 10.67 46.68
N PRO A 741 -10.02 11.84 46.05
CA PRO A 741 -11.13 12.74 45.82
C PRO A 741 -12.21 12.14 44.94
N GLU A 742 -11.86 11.34 43.97
CA GLU A 742 -12.78 10.71 43.01
C GLU A 742 -13.54 9.52 43.63
N SER A 743 -12.88 8.83 44.56
CA SER A 743 -13.46 7.69 45.31
C SER A 743 -14.16 8.12 46.60
N GLY A 744 -14.59 9.39 46.72
CA GLY A 744 -15.34 9.88 47.88
C GLY A 744 -14.52 9.97 49.18
N GLY A 745 -13.19 10.07 49.07
CA GLY A 745 -12.27 10.16 50.21
C GLY A 745 -11.82 8.78 50.74
N THR A 746 -12.15 7.68 50.10
CA THR A 746 -11.74 6.34 50.47
C THR A 746 -10.19 6.21 50.42
N VAL A 747 -9.61 5.73 51.49
CA VAL A 747 -8.15 5.48 51.56
C VAL A 747 -7.91 4.03 51.13
N PHE A 748 -7.10 3.86 50.08
CA PHE A 748 -6.73 2.52 49.63
C PHE A 748 -5.63 1.93 50.50
N ASN A 749 -5.90 0.81 51.12
CA ASN A 749 -4.94 0.07 51.96
C ASN A 749 -4.23 -1.06 51.21
N LEU A 750 -4.59 -1.24 49.93
CA LEU A 750 -4.03 -2.24 49.05
C LEU A 750 -3.24 -1.56 47.94
N SER A 751 -2.23 -2.22 47.45
CA SER A 751 -1.43 -1.82 46.30
C SER A 751 -1.39 -2.90 45.23
N TYR A 752 -0.95 -2.53 44.04
CA TYR A 752 -0.74 -3.53 42.98
C TYR A 752 0.19 -4.66 43.45
N GLY A 753 -0.21 -5.89 43.21
CA GLY A 753 0.51 -7.07 43.61
C GLY A 753 0.24 -7.54 45.03
N SER A 754 -0.54 -6.81 45.86
CA SER A 754 -1.00 -7.29 47.15
C SER A 754 -1.82 -8.57 46.95
N SER A 755 -1.66 -9.52 47.85
CA SER A 755 -2.41 -10.77 47.81
C SER A 755 -2.99 -11.07 49.22
N PRO A 756 -4.13 -11.74 49.33
CA PRO A 756 -4.66 -12.18 50.61
C PRO A 756 -3.71 -13.22 51.24
N GLN A 757 -3.40 -13.02 52.49
CA GLN A 757 -2.70 -14.04 53.24
C GLN A 757 -3.70 -15.07 53.75
N ILE A 758 -3.70 -16.27 53.19
CA ILE A 758 -4.47 -17.40 53.66
C ILE A 758 -3.61 -18.11 54.71
N THR A 759 -3.92 -17.84 55.98
CA THR A 759 -3.18 -18.42 57.12
C THR A 759 -3.80 -19.72 57.61
N ARG A 760 -5.10 -19.92 57.33
CA ARG A 760 -5.83 -21.12 57.74
C ARG A 760 -7.10 -21.29 56.88
N ILE A 761 -7.36 -22.49 56.42
CA ILE A 761 -8.62 -22.89 55.80
C ILE A 761 -9.39 -23.76 56.76
N ASP A 762 -10.48 -23.23 57.34
CA ASP A 762 -11.41 -23.98 58.17
C ASP A 762 -12.60 -24.39 57.31
N GLY A 763 -12.95 -25.68 57.32
CA GLY A 763 -14.10 -26.19 56.60
C GLY A 763 -13.94 -27.64 56.11
N TYR A 764 -14.92 -28.11 55.35
CA TYR A 764 -14.97 -29.46 54.81
C TYR A 764 -14.09 -29.62 53.58
N GLY A 765 -12.81 -29.94 53.80
CA GLY A 765 -11.86 -30.16 52.75
C GLY A 765 -11.51 -28.89 51.95
N ASN A 766 -10.80 -29.07 50.87
CA ASN A 766 -10.29 -27.99 49.96
C ASN A 766 -11.25 -27.73 48.78
N GLY A 767 -12.54 -27.85 48.97
CA GLY A 767 -13.57 -27.66 47.94
C GLY A 767 -13.56 -28.73 46.84
N ASN A 768 -13.25 -29.97 47.20
CA ASN A 768 -13.03 -31.09 46.28
C ASN A 768 -11.83 -30.95 45.34
N ARG A 769 -10.89 -30.10 45.70
CA ARG A 769 -9.61 -29.98 44.98
C ARG A 769 -8.50 -30.58 45.81
N SER A 770 -7.70 -31.42 45.19
CA SER A 770 -6.44 -31.94 45.75
C SER A 770 -5.28 -31.16 45.14
N LEU A 771 -4.20 -30.98 45.91
CA LEU A 771 -2.90 -30.64 45.36
C LEU A 771 -2.29 -31.93 44.83
N GLU A 772 -2.05 -31.98 43.52
CA GLU A 772 -1.41 -33.13 42.88
C GLU A 772 -0.14 -32.67 42.21
N PHE A 773 0.96 -33.26 42.61
CA PHE A 773 2.26 -33.02 41.96
C PHE A 773 2.28 -33.67 40.60
N ASP A 774 2.90 -33.02 39.63
CA ASP A 774 3.22 -33.69 38.38
C ASP A 774 4.25 -34.80 38.58
N ASP A 775 4.35 -35.69 37.58
CA ASP A 775 5.23 -36.87 37.68
C ASP A 775 6.70 -36.48 37.88
N ALA A 776 7.16 -35.36 37.35
CA ALA A 776 8.54 -34.89 37.52
C ALA A 776 8.83 -34.48 38.94
N THR A 777 7.93 -33.71 39.57
CA THR A 777 8.02 -33.34 40.99
C THR A 777 7.91 -34.58 41.89
N LEU A 778 6.96 -35.46 41.63
CA LEU A 778 6.77 -36.66 42.42
C LEU A 778 8.00 -37.56 42.39
N ASN A 779 8.58 -37.81 41.21
CA ASN A 779 9.79 -38.61 41.05
C ASN A 779 11.01 -37.96 41.74
N SER A 780 11.12 -36.63 41.66
CA SER A 780 12.21 -35.90 42.35
C SER A 780 12.10 -35.99 43.85
N ILE A 781 10.90 -35.86 44.44
CA ILE A 781 10.65 -36.03 45.88
C ILE A 781 10.94 -37.47 46.31
N LEU A 782 10.50 -38.45 45.52
CA LEU A 782 10.76 -39.87 45.83
C LEU A 782 12.26 -40.22 45.77
N ALA A 783 13.02 -39.62 44.88
CA ALA A 783 14.44 -39.85 44.74
C ALA A 783 15.28 -39.10 45.82
N ASN A 784 14.93 -37.84 46.12
CA ASN A 784 15.74 -36.92 46.90
C ASN A 784 15.14 -36.59 48.29
N GLY A 785 13.91 -37.02 48.60
CA GLY A 785 13.24 -36.73 49.87
C GLY A 785 12.62 -35.31 49.95
N TYR A 786 12.90 -34.40 49.05
CA TYR A 786 12.34 -33.04 48.99
C TYR A 786 12.50 -32.39 47.61
N MET A 787 11.74 -31.34 47.39
CA MET A 787 11.87 -30.44 46.24
C MET A 787 11.51 -29.00 46.64
N GLU A 788 12.35 -27.98 46.25
CA GLU A 788 12.15 -26.57 46.65
C GLU A 788 11.05 -25.85 45.89
N ASN A 789 10.85 -26.16 44.63
CA ASN A 789 9.83 -25.52 43.76
C ASN A 789 9.00 -26.60 43.05
N PRO A 790 8.01 -27.22 43.76
CA PRO A 790 7.21 -28.29 43.19
C PRO A 790 6.33 -27.76 42.09
N THR A 791 6.21 -28.52 41.02
CA THR A 791 5.24 -28.34 39.97
C THR A 791 4.05 -29.25 40.15
N TYR A 792 2.90 -28.90 39.55
CA TYR A 792 1.63 -29.56 39.80
C TYR A 792 0.96 -29.89 38.47
N ASP A 793 0.12 -30.93 38.52
CA ASP A 793 -0.77 -31.22 37.40
C ASP A 793 -1.68 -30.02 37.09
N TYR A 794 -2.08 -29.91 35.83
CA TYR A 794 -2.93 -28.80 35.37
C TYR A 794 -4.20 -28.67 36.24
N GLY A 795 -4.41 -27.48 36.79
CA GLY A 795 -5.55 -27.14 37.64
C GLY A 795 -5.50 -27.72 39.07
N LYS A 796 -4.39 -28.36 39.48
CA LYS A 796 -4.21 -29.01 40.79
C LYS A 796 -3.18 -28.30 41.66
N GLY A 797 -2.63 -27.18 41.20
CA GLY A 797 -1.66 -26.34 41.95
C GLY A 797 -2.32 -25.34 42.91
N PRO A 798 -1.52 -24.66 43.73
CA PRO A 798 -1.97 -23.55 44.56
C PRO A 798 -2.57 -22.42 43.71
N ILE A 799 -3.61 -21.78 44.22
CA ILE A 799 -4.22 -20.60 43.58
C ILE A 799 -3.44 -19.37 44.00
N ASN A 800 -2.89 -18.66 43.01
CA ASN A 800 -2.27 -17.35 43.25
C ASN A 800 -3.28 -16.25 42.91
N ILE A 801 -3.60 -15.41 43.89
CA ILE A 801 -4.49 -14.26 43.76
C ILE A 801 -3.69 -13.02 44.06
N LYS A 802 -3.71 -12.04 43.19
CA LYS A 802 -3.10 -10.72 43.41
C LYS A 802 -4.06 -9.60 43.04
N VAL A 803 -3.90 -8.45 43.69
CA VAL A 803 -4.59 -7.22 43.34
C VAL A 803 -3.97 -6.68 42.05
N VAL A 804 -4.76 -6.58 41.01
CA VAL A 804 -4.35 -5.95 39.74
C VAL A 804 -5.02 -4.60 39.52
N ASP A 805 -6.13 -4.34 40.20
CA ASP A 805 -6.92 -3.12 40.15
C ASP A 805 -7.28 -2.67 41.57
N PRO A 806 -6.43 -1.85 42.23
CA PRO A 806 -6.68 -1.33 43.57
C PRO A 806 -7.93 -0.47 43.69
N LEU A 807 -8.36 0.21 42.60
CA LEU A 807 -9.50 1.12 42.60
C LEU A 807 -10.85 0.39 42.69
N ASN A 808 -10.93 -0.86 42.23
CA ASN A 808 -12.17 -1.63 42.17
C ASN A 808 -12.33 -2.61 43.37
N LEU A 809 -11.53 -2.49 44.44
CA LEU A 809 -11.58 -3.29 45.63
C LEU A 809 -12.17 -2.57 46.86
N ALA A 810 -12.64 -1.36 46.70
CA ALA A 810 -13.19 -0.53 47.78
C ALA A 810 -14.66 -0.82 48.07
#